data_99666ae4f96a5161d3d297466144f274
#
_entry.id   99666ae4f96a5161d3d297466144f274
#
_cell.length_a   1.000
_cell.length_b   1.000
_cell.length_c   1.000
_cell.angle_alpha   90.00
_cell.angle_beta   90.00
_cell.angle_gamma   90.00
#
_symmetry.space_group_name_H-M   'P 1'
#
loop_
_entity.id
_entity.type
_entity.pdbx_description
1 polymer ?
#
loop_
_entity_poly.entity_id
_entity_poly.type
_entity_poly.pdbx_seq_one_letter_code
_entity_poly.pdbx_strand_id
1 'polypeptide(L)'
;MSIQAKNIRNVVFAGHASKGKTTLCEALLNVAGTTERMGKTADSNTVLDFDSEEKKRKISVNSAVASFEYKGKNINLIDTPGLFDFAMGMGEGMRAADTAVIVVSARSGLAVGAEKAFKSAGSHGLSRIFVTTKMEDERADFYKSFNGIVAKFGTQVCPVVVPIISDGKVVAYYNMIDSKAYEYDGTKRKESALIHDDEARFEAIKAVFAEAVASTDEELMEKYFEGEELTSEEKIKGLRLGVADGSIIPVFALSGITGIACDMLLDFIADVCPSPKSEYAIDSNGEPVELTADENGPLAAICFKTVADPFIGKLSYFKVISGKFNSSTPAFNANTGKEERMGKIVKLFGAKQIDAGELTAGDIGAVTKLSGFSTGDTLCSASNVVKLDGVSVPIASYKVAVSAIKKGDEEKIASGIARLCEEDPSLKYTNNIETHQQILAGLGEQQIDVAVSRLKDKFGVEAKLEAPKVAYRETITKKVSAQGRHKKQSGGHGQFGDVFIEFEPYDTEKLLFAERIVGGAVPKNFFPAVEKGLNECMEKGILAGYPMVGVKATLYDGSYHPVDSSEMSFKMAASIAFKEGVANAAPVLLEPIVTLRATVNDDAMGDIIGDINRRRGRVLGMNPTGDGIQEIIAEVPEAEMSTFSTSMRQITQGRGSFTTEFARYERVPEHIAQKVINESKGE
;
A
#
# COMPACT_ATOMS: atom_id res chain seq x y z
N MET A 1 -2.68 8.20 -36.86
CA MET A 1 -4.13 7.96 -36.86
C MET A 1 -4.55 7.81 -35.42
N SER A 2 -5.65 8.44 -34.98
CA SER A 2 -6.17 8.23 -33.62
C SER A 2 -6.62 6.77 -33.47
N ILE A 3 -6.26 6.16 -32.33
CA ILE A 3 -6.64 4.79 -32.03
C ILE A 3 -8.06 4.80 -31.49
N GLN A 4 -8.98 4.09 -32.11
CA GLN A 4 -10.36 4.00 -31.61
C GLN A 4 -10.41 3.12 -30.36
N ALA A 5 -11.17 3.50 -29.35
CA ALA A 5 -11.30 2.80 -28.07
C ALA A 5 -11.61 1.29 -28.22
N LYS A 6 -12.45 0.89 -29.20
CA LYS A 6 -12.77 -0.51 -29.49
C LYS A 6 -11.55 -1.39 -29.83
N ASN A 7 -10.43 -0.77 -30.23
CA ASN A 7 -9.20 -1.45 -30.59
C ASN A 7 -8.15 -1.39 -29.47
N ILE A 8 -8.48 -0.87 -28.28
CA ILE A 8 -7.58 -0.81 -27.12
C ILE A 8 -7.87 -1.99 -26.18
N ARG A 9 -6.80 -2.53 -25.60
CA ARG A 9 -6.84 -3.55 -24.55
C ARG A 9 -5.90 -3.15 -23.41
N ASN A 10 -6.46 -2.77 -22.27
CA ASN A 10 -5.69 -2.44 -21.06
C ASN A 10 -5.70 -3.65 -20.13
N VAL A 11 -4.55 -4.30 -20.00
CA VAL A 11 -4.44 -5.59 -19.33
C VAL A 11 -3.42 -5.50 -18.20
N VAL A 12 -3.86 -5.75 -16.95
CA VAL A 12 -2.98 -5.83 -15.79
C VAL A 12 -2.65 -7.29 -15.44
N PHE A 13 -1.38 -7.55 -15.17
CA PHE A 13 -0.89 -8.84 -14.70
C PHE A 13 -0.64 -8.76 -13.19
N ALA A 14 -1.43 -9.51 -12.44
CA ALA A 14 -1.42 -9.48 -10.98
C ALA A 14 -1.34 -10.91 -10.38
N GLY A 15 -1.07 -11.00 -9.08
CA GLY A 15 -0.95 -12.28 -8.37
C GLY A 15 0.24 -12.29 -7.43
N HIS A 16 0.48 -13.44 -6.78
CA HIS A 16 1.49 -13.57 -5.73
C HIS A 16 2.92 -13.44 -6.27
N ALA A 17 3.87 -13.10 -5.38
CA ALA A 17 5.29 -13.01 -5.71
C ALA A 17 5.83 -14.35 -6.27
N SER A 18 6.79 -14.27 -7.19
CA SER A 18 7.50 -15.42 -7.78
C SER A 18 6.61 -16.43 -8.54
N LYS A 19 5.39 -16.03 -8.95
CA LYS A 19 4.51 -16.87 -9.78
C LYS A 19 4.72 -16.70 -11.29
N GLY A 20 5.61 -15.82 -11.71
CA GLY A 20 6.01 -15.68 -13.12
C GLY A 20 5.26 -14.59 -13.89
N LYS A 21 4.71 -13.55 -13.21
CA LYS A 21 4.02 -12.41 -13.86
C LYS A 21 4.91 -11.71 -14.88
N THR A 22 6.02 -11.14 -14.44
CA THR A 22 6.98 -10.44 -15.30
C THR A 22 7.53 -11.36 -16.39
N THR A 23 7.83 -12.63 -16.06
CA THR A 23 8.28 -13.62 -17.04
C THR A 23 7.22 -13.88 -18.11
N LEU A 24 5.94 -13.94 -17.72
CA LEU A 24 4.83 -14.07 -18.67
C LEU A 24 4.71 -12.83 -19.55
N CYS A 25 4.77 -11.64 -18.94
CA CYS A 25 4.72 -10.37 -19.68
C CYS A 25 5.84 -10.28 -20.72
N GLU A 26 7.08 -10.63 -20.36
CA GLU A 26 8.23 -10.69 -21.28
C GLU A 26 8.02 -11.70 -22.42
N ALA A 27 7.41 -12.85 -22.11
CA ALA A 27 7.05 -13.85 -23.12
C ALA A 27 6.02 -13.30 -24.12
N LEU A 28 4.98 -12.59 -23.63
CA LEU A 28 3.97 -11.98 -24.50
C LEU A 28 4.57 -10.90 -25.39
N LEU A 29 5.47 -10.06 -24.87
CA LEU A 29 6.18 -9.05 -25.67
C LEU A 29 7.04 -9.69 -26.76
N ASN A 30 7.70 -10.81 -26.45
CA ASN A 30 8.51 -11.54 -27.43
C ASN A 30 7.64 -12.25 -28.48
N VAL A 31 6.56 -12.91 -28.08
CA VAL A 31 5.61 -13.58 -28.98
C VAL A 31 4.91 -12.55 -29.89
N ALA A 32 4.63 -11.34 -29.40
CA ALA A 32 4.11 -10.23 -30.21
C ALA A 32 5.14 -9.68 -31.21
N GLY A 33 6.40 -10.12 -31.14
CA GLY A 33 7.48 -9.64 -32.01
C GLY A 33 8.01 -8.25 -31.65
N THR A 34 7.68 -7.73 -30.46
CA THR A 34 8.11 -6.38 -30.00
C THR A 34 9.52 -6.38 -29.43
N THR A 35 10.03 -7.56 -29.05
CA THR A 35 11.40 -7.77 -28.59
C THR A 35 12.06 -8.89 -29.37
N GLU A 36 13.35 -8.70 -29.73
CA GLU A 36 14.14 -9.72 -30.44
C GLU A 36 14.44 -10.95 -29.57
N ARG A 37 14.54 -10.73 -28.27
CA ARG A 37 14.81 -11.76 -27.26
C ARG A 37 13.90 -11.58 -26.08
N MET A 38 13.45 -12.70 -25.52
CA MET A 38 12.67 -12.70 -24.30
C MET A 38 13.55 -12.32 -23.11
N GLY A 39 13.15 -11.28 -22.37
CA GLY A 39 13.80 -10.83 -21.15
C GLY A 39 13.68 -11.88 -20.03
N LYS A 40 14.69 -11.96 -19.17
CA LYS A 40 14.73 -12.85 -18.00
C LYS A 40 15.03 -12.05 -16.73
N THR A 41 14.22 -12.20 -15.71
CA THR A 41 14.43 -11.54 -14.41
C THR A 41 15.77 -11.96 -13.77
N ALA A 42 16.19 -13.21 -13.94
CA ALA A 42 17.47 -13.70 -13.47
C ALA A 42 18.67 -12.98 -14.09
N ASP A 43 18.56 -12.58 -15.36
CA ASP A 43 19.63 -11.91 -16.13
C ASP A 43 19.54 -10.38 -16.02
N SER A 44 18.51 -9.82 -15.32
CA SER A 44 18.26 -8.38 -15.18
C SER A 44 18.13 -7.62 -16.51
N ASN A 45 17.64 -8.29 -17.56
CA ASN A 45 17.51 -7.77 -18.92
C ASN A 45 16.05 -7.66 -19.40
N THR A 46 15.09 -7.71 -18.49
CA THR A 46 13.67 -7.52 -18.77
C THR A 46 13.37 -6.09 -19.20
N VAL A 47 12.34 -5.92 -20.03
CA VAL A 47 11.78 -4.60 -20.40
C VAL A 47 11.09 -3.97 -19.21
N LEU A 48 10.41 -4.77 -18.38
CA LEU A 48 9.48 -4.30 -17.35
C LEU A 48 10.13 -4.05 -15.98
N ASP A 49 11.06 -4.93 -15.53
CA ASP A 49 11.85 -4.69 -14.32
C ASP A 49 13.11 -3.86 -14.69
N PHE A 50 12.93 -2.57 -14.98
CA PHE A 50 14.01 -1.71 -15.45
C PHE A 50 14.67 -0.84 -14.37
N ASP A 51 14.02 -0.68 -13.22
CA ASP A 51 14.55 0.05 -12.07
C ASP A 51 15.79 -0.62 -11.49
N SER A 52 16.75 0.16 -10.97
CA SER A 52 17.99 -0.36 -10.37
C SER A 52 17.73 -1.30 -9.19
N GLU A 53 16.73 -1.00 -8.36
CA GLU A 53 16.36 -1.84 -7.22
C GLU A 53 15.73 -3.17 -7.67
N GLU A 54 14.93 -3.17 -8.74
CA GLU A 54 14.36 -4.38 -9.34
C GLU A 54 15.44 -5.31 -9.86
N LYS A 55 16.39 -4.74 -10.60
CA LYS A 55 17.56 -5.50 -11.14
C LYS A 55 18.44 -6.06 -10.04
N LYS A 56 18.70 -5.29 -8.98
CA LYS A 56 19.50 -5.69 -7.82
C LYS A 56 18.83 -6.80 -7.01
N ARG A 57 17.53 -6.67 -6.78
CA ARG A 57 16.75 -7.59 -5.93
C ARG A 57 16.14 -8.76 -6.69
N LYS A 58 16.09 -8.71 -8.02
CA LYS A 58 15.46 -9.71 -8.90
C LYS A 58 13.95 -9.85 -8.62
N ILE A 59 13.30 -8.76 -8.24
CA ILE A 59 11.86 -8.68 -7.97
C ILE A 59 11.30 -7.38 -8.52
N SER A 60 10.05 -7.39 -8.95
CA SER A 60 9.32 -6.19 -9.32
C SER A 60 8.97 -5.38 -8.06
N VAL A 61 9.30 -4.09 -8.09
CA VAL A 61 9.05 -3.11 -7.02
C VAL A 61 7.98 -2.10 -7.45
N ASN A 62 7.97 -1.75 -8.74
CA ASN A 62 7.02 -0.79 -9.31
C ASN A 62 6.07 -1.49 -10.28
N SER A 63 4.92 -0.87 -10.56
CA SER A 63 4.14 -1.21 -11.75
C SER A 63 4.88 -0.71 -13.00
N ALA A 64 4.85 -1.48 -14.09
CA ALA A 64 5.47 -1.11 -15.36
C ALA A 64 4.48 -1.26 -16.51
N VAL A 65 4.58 -0.38 -17.52
CA VAL A 65 3.69 -0.37 -18.68
C VAL A 65 4.49 -0.62 -19.95
N ALA A 66 3.96 -1.51 -20.83
CA ALA A 66 4.44 -1.69 -22.18
C ALA A 66 3.26 -1.61 -23.16
N SER A 67 3.27 -0.59 -24.03
CA SER A 67 2.27 -0.40 -25.06
C SER A 67 2.80 -0.92 -26.40
N PHE A 68 2.02 -1.77 -27.08
CA PHE A 68 2.39 -2.34 -28.38
C PHE A 68 1.15 -2.68 -29.22
N GLU A 69 1.37 -2.88 -30.50
CA GLU A 69 0.32 -3.28 -31.44
C GLU A 69 0.37 -4.79 -31.70
N TYR A 70 -0.80 -5.44 -31.67
CA TYR A 70 -0.94 -6.86 -32.04
C TYR A 70 -2.29 -7.09 -32.72
N LYS A 71 -2.29 -7.73 -33.92
CA LYS A 71 -3.49 -7.99 -34.73
C LYS A 71 -4.42 -6.78 -34.86
N GLY A 72 -3.86 -5.58 -35.07
CA GLY A 72 -4.62 -4.33 -35.21
C GLY A 72 -5.27 -3.83 -33.90
N LYS A 73 -4.87 -4.38 -32.75
CA LYS A 73 -5.23 -3.91 -31.43
C LYS A 73 -4.03 -3.23 -30.76
N ASN A 74 -4.28 -2.14 -30.05
CA ASN A 74 -3.30 -1.51 -29.18
C ASN A 74 -3.41 -2.12 -27.77
N ILE A 75 -2.43 -2.86 -27.37
CA ILE A 75 -2.39 -3.54 -26.07
C ILE A 75 -1.50 -2.73 -25.13
N ASN A 76 -2.07 -2.28 -24.03
CA ASN A 76 -1.35 -1.70 -22.90
C ASN A 76 -1.22 -2.78 -21.81
N LEU A 77 -0.06 -3.39 -21.75
CA LEU A 77 0.28 -4.42 -20.78
C LEU A 77 0.85 -3.74 -19.54
N ILE A 78 0.29 -4.06 -18.37
CA ILE A 78 0.69 -3.51 -17.07
C ILE A 78 1.15 -4.65 -16.18
N ASP A 79 2.46 -4.75 -15.92
CA ASP A 79 3.01 -5.70 -14.94
C ASP A 79 2.99 -5.07 -13.55
N THR A 80 2.64 -5.87 -12.52
CA THR A 80 2.54 -5.39 -11.14
C THR A 80 3.38 -6.21 -10.17
N PRO A 81 3.92 -5.57 -9.10
CA PRO A 81 4.61 -6.27 -8.04
C PRO A 81 3.73 -7.32 -7.38
N GLY A 82 4.32 -8.44 -6.97
CA GLY A 82 3.60 -9.52 -6.28
C GLY A 82 3.84 -9.59 -4.77
N LEU A 83 4.80 -8.83 -4.23
CA LEU A 83 5.02 -8.69 -2.80
C LEU A 83 4.03 -7.69 -2.19
N PHE A 84 3.51 -7.99 -1.02
CA PHE A 84 2.58 -7.12 -0.32
C PHE A 84 3.19 -5.78 0.10
N ASP A 85 4.50 -5.73 0.25
CA ASP A 85 5.26 -4.50 0.52
C ASP A 85 5.16 -3.47 -0.62
N PHE A 86 4.81 -3.92 -1.82
CA PHE A 86 4.65 -3.08 -3.02
C PHE A 86 3.22 -3.12 -3.57
N ALA A 87 2.23 -3.36 -2.70
CA ALA A 87 0.83 -3.50 -3.10
C ALA A 87 0.25 -2.23 -3.77
N MET A 88 0.87 -1.07 -3.57
CA MET A 88 0.50 0.16 -4.29
C MET A 88 0.54 -0.02 -5.80
N GLY A 89 1.59 -0.67 -6.34
CA GLY A 89 1.71 -0.94 -7.77
C GLY A 89 0.59 -1.83 -8.32
N MET A 90 0.02 -2.74 -7.51
CA MET A 90 -1.17 -3.49 -7.91
C MET A 90 -2.40 -2.58 -7.99
N GLY A 91 -2.60 -1.68 -7.04
CA GLY A 91 -3.69 -0.69 -7.06
C GLY A 91 -3.61 0.24 -8.28
N GLU A 92 -2.41 0.72 -8.61
CA GLU A 92 -2.13 1.51 -9.83
C GLU A 92 -2.56 0.75 -11.10
N GLY A 93 -2.11 -0.51 -11.22
CA GLY A 93 -2.43 -1.35 -12.38
C GLY A 93 -3.91 -1.68 -12.50
N MET A 94 -4.59 -2.01 -11.38
CA MET A 94 -6.04 -2.29 -11.38
C MET A 94 -6.85 -1.05 -11.78
N ARG A 95 -6.44 0.15 -11.35
CA ARG A 95 -7.13 1.40 -11.72
C ARG A 95 -6.99 1.74 -13.20
N ALA A 96 -5.90 1.34 -13.83
CA ALA A 96 -5.61 1.63 -15.23
C ALA A 96 -6.14 0.57 -16.21
N ALA A 97 -6.41 -0.65 -15.77
CA ALA A 97 -6.79 -1.75 -16.65
C ALA A 97 -8.31 -1.85 -16.90
N ASP A 98 -8.67 -2.70 -17.85
CA ASP A 98 -10.04 -3.15 -18.14
C ASP A 98 -10.15 -4.68 -17.94
N THR A 99 -9.01 -5.39 -18.01
CA THR A 99 -8.90 -6.83 -17.79
C THR A 99 -7.74 -7.13 -16.84
N ALA A 100 -7.96 -8.03 -15.89
CA ALA A 100 -6.95 -8.54 -14.97
C ALA A 100 -6.58 -9.99 -15.30
N VAL A 101 -5.32 -10.24 -15.62
CA VAL A 101 -4.73 -11.57 -15.76
C VAL A 101 -4.09 -11.94 -14.42
N ILE A 102 -4.70 -12.93 -13.75
CA ILE A 102 -4.32 -13.37 -12.42
C ILE A 102 -3.43 -14.60 -12.53
N VAL A 103 -2.16 -14.45 -12.18
CA VAL A 103 -1.14 -15.48 -12.41
C VAL A 103 -1.04 -16.41 -11.20
N VAL A 104 -1.26 -17.71 -11.48
CA VAL A 104 -1.15 -18.84 -10.55
C VAL A 104 -0.05 -19.78 -11.05
N SER A 105 0.61 -20.51 -10.17
CA SER A 105 1.64 -21.47 -10.58
C SER A 105 1.11 -22.91 -10.53
N ALA A 106 1.25 -23.65 -11.61
CA ALA A 106 0.88 -25.07 -11.68
C ALA A 106 1.57 -25.92 -10.60
N ARG A 107 2.77 -25.52 -10.18
CA ARG A 107 3.56 -26.21 -9.17
C ARG A 107 3.01 -26.06 -7.75
N SER A 108 2.49 -24.87 -7.39
CA SER A 108 2.13 -24.53 -6.00
C SER A 108 0.65 -24.16 -5.82
N GLY A 109 -0.11 -24.15 -6.89
CA GLY A 109 -1.52 -23.81 -6.88
C GLY A 109 -1.81 -22.35 -6.52
N LEU A 110 -3.05 -22.13 -6.12
CA LEU A 110 -3.58 -20.82 -5.71
C LEU A 110 -2.84 -20.29 -4.48
N ALA A 111 -2.52 -19.01 -4.48
CA ALA A 111 -1.82 -18.33 -3.39
C ALA A 111 -2.56 -17.03 -3.03
N VAL A 112 -2.36 -16.55 -1.81
CA VAL A 112 -3.05 -15.37 -1.25
C VAL A 112 -2.96 -14.13 -2.14
N GLY A 113 -1.83 -13.90 -2.80
CA GLY A 113 -1.71 -12.77 -3.73
C GLY A 113 -2.64 -12.88 -4.94
N ALA A 114 -2.97 -14.09 -5.39
CA ALA A 114 -3.95 -14.30 -6.46
C ALA A 114 -5.38 -14.07 -5.94
N GLU A 115 -5.70 -14.49 -4.72
CA GLU A 115 -7.00 -14.21 -4.08
C GLU A 115 -7.22 -12.70 -3.92
N LYS A 116 -6.20 -11.98 -3.43
CA LYS A 116 -6.25 -10.51 -3.31
C LYS A 116 -6.38 -9.80 -4.67
N ALA A 117 -5.65 -10.27 -5.68
CA ALA A 117 -5.74 -9.74 -7.04
C ALA A 117 -7.14 -9.95 -7.62
N PHE A 118 -7.74 -11.13 -7.41
CA PHE A 118 -9.09 -11.45 -7.86
C PHE A 118 -10.14 -10.55 -7.19
N LYS A 119 -10.06 -10.37 -5.86
CA LYS A 119 -10.96 -9.48 -5.11
C LYS A 119 -10.79 -8.03 -5.56
N SER A 120 -9.55 -7.56 -5.73
CA SER A 120 -9.27 -6.21 -6.19
C SER A 120 -9.77 -5.97 -7.62
N ALA A 121 -9.56 -6.92 -8.54
CA ALA A 121 -10.11 -6.83 -9.90
C ALA A 121 -11.64 -6.74 -9.90
N GLY A 122 -12.30 -7.54 -9.03
CA GLY A 122 -13.76 -7.49 -8.87
C GLY A 122 -14.27 -6.15 -8.35
N SER A 123 -13.61 -5.55 -7.35
CA SER A 123 -14.00 -4.23 -6.82
C SER A 123 -13.81 -3.09 -7.82
N HIS A 124 -12.95 -3.26 -8.83
CA HIS A 124 -12.78 -2.31 -9.93
C HIS A 124 -13.61 -2.65 -11.18
N GLY A 125 -14.46 -3.68 -11.12
CA GLY A 125 -15.31 -4.09 -12.26
C GLY A 125 -14.52 -4.64 -13.46
N LEU A 126 -13.28 -5.13 -13.25
CA LEU A 126 -12.45 -5.66 -14.31
C LEU A 126 -12.89 -7.07 -14.73
N SER A 127 -12.79 -7.38 -16.01
CA SER A 127 -12.83 -8.76 -16.49
C SER A 127 -11.63 -9.53 -15.92
N ARG A 128 -11.82 -10.80 -15.57
CA ARG A 128 -10.83 -11.60 -14.83
C ARG A 128 -10.45 -12.85 -15.62
N ILE A 129 -9.16 -13.14 -15.73
CA ILE A 129 -8.61 -14.31 -16.40
C ILE A 129 -7.60 -14.96 -15.44
N PHE A 130 -7.64 -16.26 -15.26
CA PHE A 130 -6.57 -17.00 -14.60
C PHE A 130 -5.57 -17.55 -15.61
N VAL A 131 -4.30 -17.46 -15.27
CA VAL A 131 -3.23 -18.09 -16.03
C VAL A 131 -2.43 -18.98 -15.10
N THR A 132 -2.40 -20.27 -15.41
CA THR A 132 -1.60 -21.27 -14.71
C THR A 132 -0.25 -21.40 -15.40
N THR A 133 0.78 -20.81 -14.81
CA THR A 133 2.17 -20.77 -15.33
C THR A 133 3.02 -21.92 -14.78
N LYS A 134 4.28 -22.00 -15.26
CA LYS A 134 5.27 -23.01 -14.88
C LYS A 134 4.86 -24.42 -15.26
N MET A 135 4.21 -24.56 -16.40
CA MET A 135 3.82 -25.86 -16.94
C MET A 135 5.03 -26.73 -17.37
N GLU A 136 6.20 -26.10 -17.50
CA GLU A 136 7.48 -26.78 -17.77
C GLU A 136 8.11 -27.45 -16.53
N ASP A 137 7.64 -27.16 -15.31
CA ASP A 137 8.16 -27.77 -14.07
C ASP A 137 7.66 -29.23 -13.98
N GLU A 138 8.53 -30.17 -13.66
CA GLU A 138 8.17 -31.61 -13.50
C GLU A 138 7.09 -31.85 -12.43
N ARG A 139 6.92 -30.92 -11.49
CA ARG A 139 5.88 -30.97 -10.45
C ARG A 139 4.66 -30.13 -10.79
N ALA A 140 4.52 -29.69 -12.04
CA ALA A 140 3.35 -28.95 -12.48
C ALA A 140 2.14 -29.88 -12.54
N ASP A 141 1.03 -29.44 -11.94
CA ASP A 141 -0.25 -30.12 -12.02
C ASP A 141 -1.34 -29.09 -12.32
N PHE A 142 -1.71 -29.03 -13.59
CA PHE A 142 -2.77 -28.13 -14.05
C PHE A 142 -4.11 -28.45 -13.40
N TYR A 143 -4.50 -29.72 -13.40
CA TYR A 143 -5.84 -30.14 -12.93
C TYR A 143 -6.03 -29.87 -11.45
N LYS A 144 -5.01 -30.12 -10.63
CA LYS A 144 -5.01 -29.77 -9.22
C LYS A 144 -5.16 -28.26 -9.02
N SER A 145 -4.41 -27.46 -9.82
CA SER A 145 -4.48 -25.99 -9.74
C SER A 145 -5.84 -25.48 -10.21
N PHE A 146 -6.38 -26.01 -11.30
CA PHE A 146 -7.70 -25.68 -11.83
C PHE A 146 -8.81 -25.99 -10.82
N ASN A 147 -8.83 -27.19 -10.27
CA ASN A 147 -9.79 -27.60 -9.26
C ASN A 147 -9.72 -26.71 -8.00
N GLY A 148 -8.51 -26.28 -7.60
CA GLY A 148 -8.33 -25.32 -6.51
C GLY A 148 -8.90 -23.93 -6.82
N ILE A 149 -8.80 -23.48 -8.07
CA ILE A 149 -9.42 -22.22 -8.53
C ILE A 149 -10.94 -22.36 -8.54
N VAL A 150 -11.49 -23.46 -9.10
CA VAL A 150 -12.93 -23.73 -9.12
C VAL A 150 -13.50 -23.82 -7.71
N ALA A 151 -12.84 -24.54 -6.80
CA ALA A 151 -13.28 -24.68 -5.41
C ALA A 151 -13.35 -23.33 -4.67
N LYS A 152 -12.49 -22.37 -5.04
CA LYS A 152 -12.45 -21.05 -4.39
C LYS A 152 -13.38 -20.03 -5.04
N PHE A 153 -13.50 -20.04 -6.38
CA PHE A 153 -14.16 -18.98 -7.13
C PHE A 153 -15.43 -19.42 -7.85
N GLY A 154 -15.78 -20.69 -7.76
CA GLY A 154 -17.07 -21.21 -8.25
C GLY A 154 -17.05 -21.70 -9.70
N THR A 155 -18.24 -22.05 -10.20
CA THR A 155 -18.47 -22.70 -11.49
C THR A 155 -18.30 -21.79 -12.71
N GLN A 156 -18.20 -20.48 -12.51
CA GLN A 156 -17.90 -19.52 -13.58
C GLN A 156 -16.45 -19.65 -14.12
N VAL A 157 -15.60 -20.45 -13.46
CA VAL A 157 -14.23 -20.73 -13.89
C VAL A 157 -14.24 -21.69 -15.08
N CYS A 158 -13.79 -21.21 -16.25
CA CYS A 158 -13.91 -21.90 -17.53
C CYS A 158 -12.53 -22.20 -18.13
N PRO A 159 -12.20 -23.48 -18.45
CA PRO A 159 -10.93 -23.84 -19.06
C PRO A 159 -10.90 -23.46 -20.54
N VAL A 160 -9.91 -22.69 -21.00
CA VAL A 160 -9.77 -22.26 -22.41
C VAL A 160 -8.59 -22.92 -23.11
N VAL A 161 -7.42 -22.97 -22.44
CA VAL A 161 -6.24 -23.70 -22.92
C VAL A 161 -5.80 -24.67 -21.84
N VAL A 162 -5.79 -25.96 -22.17
CA VAL A 162 -5.47 -27.04 -21.24
C VAL A 162 -4.31 -27.90 -21.76
N PRO A 163 -3.46 -28.48 -20.88
CA PRO A 163 -2.39 -29.34 -21.31
C PRO A 163 -2.92 -30.73 -21.75
N ILE A 164 -2.33 -31.27 -22.80
CA ILE A 164 -2.43 -32.69 -23.13
C ILE A 164 -1.26 -33.41 -22.45
N ILE A 165 -1.61 -34.39 -21.62
CA ILE A 165 -0.64 -35.16 -20.85
C ILE A 165 -0.55 -36.57 -21.47
N SER A 166 0.68 -37.00 -21.75
CA SER A 166 1.01 -38.38 -22.16
C SER A 166 2.22 -38.85 -21.37
N ASP A 167 2.17 -40.06 -20.85
CA ASP A 167 3.22 -40.66 -19.99
C ASP A 167 3.60 -39.72 -18.80
N GLY A 168 2.60 -39.03 -18.22
CA GLY A 168 2.79 -38.10 -17.10
C GLY A 168 3.48 -36.78 -17.44
N LYS A 169 3.68 -36.49 -18.75
CA LYS A 169 4.30 -35.22 -19.21
C LYS A 169 3.35 -34.41 -20.07
N VAL A 170 3.49 -33.11 -20.03
CA VAL A 170 2.80 -32.22 -20.95
C VAL A 170 3.47 -32.30 -22.31
N VAL A 171 2.74 -32.81 -23.32
CA VAL A 171 3.23 -33.01 -24.68
C VAL A 171 2.66 -32.02 -25.68
N ALA A 172 1.46 -31.51 -25.44
CA ALA A 172 0.78 -30.51 -26.28
C ALA A 172 -0.18 -29.66 -25.44
N TYR A 173 -0.79 -28.67 -26.05
CA TYR A 173 -1.84 -27.83 -25.46
C TYR A 173 -3.08 -27.85 -26.35
N TYR A 174 -4.24 -28.04 -25.75
CA TYR A 174 -5.50 -28.03 -26.46
C TYR A 174 -6.18 -26.69 -26.26
N ASN A 175 -6.58 -26.07 -27.37
CA ASN A 175 -7.34 -24.83 -27.38
C ASN A 175 -8.84 -25.17 -27.59
N MET A 176 -9.68 -24.86 -26.60
CA MET A 176 -11.10 -25.13 -26.61
C MET A 176 -11.84 -24.31 -27.69
N ILE A 177 -11.31 -23.16 -28.11
CA ILE A 177 -11.97 -22.26 -29.06
C ILE A 177 -11.99 -22.90 -30.44
N ASP A 178 -10.83 -23.34 -30.94
CA ASP A 178 -10.74 -23.97 -32.27
C ASP A 178 -10.81 -25.51 -32.24
N SER A 179 -10.94 -26.10 -31.03
CA SER A 179 -11.02 -27.54 -30.82
C SER A 179 -9.83 -28.32 -31.36
N LYS A 180 -8.61 -27.75 -31.22
CA LYS A 180 -7.38 -28.33 -31.76
C LYS A 180 -6.29 -28.45 -30.69
N ALA A 181 -5.47 -29.49 -30.84
CA ALA A 181 -4.24 -29.64 -30.07
C ALA A 181 -3.04 -29.05 -30.81
N TYR A 182 -2.08 -28.49 -30.06
CA TYR A 182 -0.88 -27.87 -30.60
C TYR A 182 0.35 -28.31 -29.87
N GLU A 183 1.35 -28.80 -30.61
CA GLU A 183 2.74 -28.92 -30.20
C GLU A 183 3.48 -27.61 -30.50
N TYR A 184 4.64 -27.41 -29.88
CA TYR A 184 5.43 -26.20 -30.02
C TYR A 184 6.87 -26.53 -30.46
N ASP A 185 7.35 -25.83 -31.49
CA ASP A 185 8.75 -25.71 -31.82
C ASP A 185 9.23 -24.29 -31.49
N GLY A 186 9.93 -24.16 -30.35
CA GLY A 186 10.17 -22.86 -29.73
C GLY A 186 8.86 -22.22 -29.30
N THR A 187 8.53 -21.04 -29.85
CA THR A 187 7.26 -20.32 -29.58
C THR A 187 6.21 -20.50 -30.69
N LYS A 188 6.55 -21.30 -31.73
CA LYS A 188 5.64 -21.52 -32.89
C LYS A 188 4.80 -22.75 -32.66
N ARG A 189 3.49 -22.60 -32.69
CA ARG A 189 2.52 -23.69 -32.59
C ARG A 189 2.40 -24.45 -33.92
N LYS A 190 2.26 -25.78 -33.81
CA LYS A 190 1.96 -26.70 -34.90
C LYS A 190 0.82 -27.61 -34.49
N GLU A 191 -0.21 -27.77 -35.33
CA GLU A 191 -1.34 -28.66 -35.05
C GLU A 191 -0.83 -30.10 -34.82
N SER A 192 -1.36 -30.75 -33.78
CA SER A 192 -0.99 -32.07 -33.33
C SER A 192 -2.21 -32.97 -33.24
N ALA A 193 -2.00 -34.25 -33.48
CA ALA A 193 -3.02 -35.30 -33.30
C ALA A 193 -2.88 -36.05 -31.98
N LEU A 194 -2.08 -35.53 -31.02
CA LEU A 194 -1.89 -36.13 -29.72
C LEU A 194 -3.18 -36.14 -28.89
N ILE A 195 -3.41 -37.24 -28.18
CA ILE A 195 -4.58 -37.48 -27.33
C ILE A 195 -4.11 -37.52 -25.88
N HIS A 196 -4.95 -37.05 -24.98
CA HIS A 196 -4.71 -37.07 -23.55
C HIS A 196 -4.87 -38.49 -22.99
N ASP A 197 -3.95 -38.96 -22.12
CA ASP A 197 -3.95 -40.33 -21.56
C ASP A 197 -5.26 -40.60 -20.72
N ASP A 198 -5.78 -39.60 -20.02
CA ASP A 198 -7.05 -39.66 -19.28
C ASP A 198 -8.17 -39.02 -20.12
N GLU A 199 -8.69 -39.78 -21.08
CA GLU A 199 -9.74 -39.33 -22.00
C GLU A 199 -11.01 -38.89 -21.25
N ALA A 200 -11.41 -39.59 -20.19
CA ALA A 200 -12.62 -39.28 -19.44
C ALA A 200 -12.50 -37.89 -18.73
N ARG A 201 -11.35 -37.60 -18.14
CA ARG A 201 -11.07 -36.29 -17.52
C ARG A 201 -11.03 -35.20 -18.60
N PHE A 202 -10.46 -35.47 -19.72
CA PHE A 202 -10.34 -34.53 -20.82
C PHE A 202 -11.71 -34.16 -21.40
N GLU A 203 -12.58 -35.15 -21.63
CA GLU A 203 -13.95 -34.91 -22.07
C GLU A 203 -14.78 -34.18 -21.02
N ALA A 204 -14.60 -34.46 -19.74
CA ALA A 204 -15.29 -33.73 -18.67
C ALA A 204 -14.91 -32.23 -18.69
N ILE A 205 -13.63 -31.90 -18.93
CA ILE A 205 -13.18 -30.51 -19.03
C ILE A 205 -13.71 -29.80 -20.29
N LYS A 206 -13.81 -30.52 -21.42
CA LYS A 206 -14.43 -29.98 -22.66
C LYS A 206 -15.93 -29.66 -22.43
N ALA A 207 -16.61 -30.53 -21.72
CA ALA A 207 -18.02 -30.30 -21.36
C ALA A 207 -18.21 -29.04 -20.50
N VAL A 208 -17.34 -28.80 -19.49
CA VAL A 208 -17.36 -27.58 -18.69
C VAL A 208 -17.20 -26.31 -19.56
N PHE A 209 -16.31 -26.35 -20.55
CA PHE A 209 -16.14 -25.23 -21.48
C PHE A 209 -17.40 -25.02 -22.34
N ALA A 210 -17.93 -26.09 -22.94
CA ALA A 210 -19.08 -26.03 -23.83
C ALA A 210 -20.31 -25.48 -23.11
N GLU A 211 -20.61 -25.99 -21.91
CA GLU A 211 -21.72 -25.52 -21.06
C GLU A 211 -21.55 -24.04 -20.66
N ALA A 212 -20.36 -23.65 -20.22
CA ALA A 212 -20.08 -22.26 -19.85
C ALA A 212 -20.31 -21.29 -21.00
N VAL A 213 -19.83 -21.62 -22.20
CA VAL A 213 -20.02 -20.79 -23.40
C VAL A 213 -21.48 -20.78 -23.84
N ALA A 214 -22.13 -21.91 -23.87
CA ALA A 214 -23.55 -22.02 -24.27
C ALA A 214 -24.47 -21.19 -23.35
N SER A 215 -24.19 -21.16 -22.05
CA SER A 215 -25.02 -20.45 -21.05
C SER A 215 -25.02 -18.92 -21.20
N THR A 216 -24.19 -18.32 -22.07
CA THR A 216 -24.09 -16.88 -22.24
C THR A 216 -25.09 -16.27 -23.23
N ASP A 217 -25.74 -17.09 -24.07
CA ASP A 217 -26.64 -16.64 -25.14
C ASP A 217 -27.70 -17.70 -25.42
N GLU A 218 -28.96 -17.30 -25.63
CA GLU A 218 -30.07 -18.25 -25.83
C GLU A 218 -29.88 -19.11 -27.09
N GLU A 219 -29.40 -18.55 -28.21
CA GLU A 219 -29.14 -19.31 -29.42
C GLU A 219 -28.03 -20.36 -29.25
N LEU A 220 -26.99 -20.03 -28.48
CA LEU A 220 -25.91 -20.95 -28.18
C LEU A 220 -26.39 -22.08 -27.24
N MET A 221 -27.29 -21.78 -26.32
CA MET A 221 -27.88 -22.75 -25.39
C MET A 221 -28.79 -23.74 -26.14
N GLU A 222 -29.62 -23.26 -27.09
CA GLU A 222 -30.48 -24.15 -27.92
C GLU A 222 -29.63 -25.14 -28.71
N LYS A 223 -28.59 -24.68 -29.42
CA LYS A 223 -27.66 -25.57 -30.16
C LYS A 223 -27.00 -26.60 -29.27
N TYR A 224 -26.56 -26.19 -28.07
CA TYR A 224 -25.92 -27.10 -27.12
C TYR A 224 -26.86 -28.21 -26.67
N PHE A 225 -28.14 -27.90 -26.41
CA PHE A 225 -29.16 -28.92 -26.06
C PHE A 225 -29.56 -29.82 -27.24
N GLU A 226 -29.49 -29.33 -28.47
CA GLU A 226 -29.68 -30.12 -29.68
C GLU A 226 -28.49 -31.04 -29.99
N GLY A 227 -27.38 -30.88 -29.25
CA GLY A 227 -26.16 -31.68 -29.42
C GLY A 227 -25.31 -31.22 -30.60
N GLU A 228 -25.52 -30.00 -31.09
CA GLU A 228 -24.69 -29.38 -32.14
C GLU A 228 -23.38 -28.82 -31.58
N GLU A 229 -22.28 -29.02 -32.31
CA GLU A 229 -21.00 -28.41 -31.94
C GLU A 229 -20.99 -26.93 -32.30
N LEU A 230 -20.66 -26.07 -31.33
CA LEU A 230 -20.46 -24.64 -31.58
C LEU A 230 -19.24 -24.39 -32.43
N THR A 231 -19.37 -23.52 -33.41
CA THR A 231 -18.24 -23.05 -34.23
C THR A 231 -17.30 -22.18 -33.43
N SER A 232 -16.05 -21.99 -33.90
CA SER A 232 -15.08 -21.11 -33.24
C SER A 232 -15.57 -19.68 -33.11
N GLU A 233 -16.33 -19.16 -34.09
CA GLU A 233 -16.91 -17.81 -34.06
C GLU A 233 -17.99 -17.69 -32.98
N GLU A 234 -18.85 -18.69 -32.82
CA GLU A 234 -19.89 -18.76 -31.78
C GLU A 234 -19.25 -18.87 -30.38
N LYS A 235 -18.21 -19.68 -30.25
CA LYS A 235 -17.44 -19.78 -29.00
C LYS A 235 -16.81 -18.43 -28.63
N ILE A 236 -16.24 -17.69 -29.58
CA ILE A 236 -15.71 -16.35 -29.37
C ILE A 236 -16.83 -15.37 -28.99
N LYS A 237 -18.03 -15.44 -29.64
CA LYS A 237 -19.20 -14.63 -29.27
C LYS A 237 -19.58 -14.85 -27.82
N GLY A 238 -19.78 -16.11 -27.40
CA GLY A 238 -20.14 -16.46 -26.02
C GLY A 238 -19.08 -16.06 -25.01
N LEU A 239 -17.80 -16.31 -25.31
CA LEU A 239 -16.70 -15.89 -24.44
C LEU A 239 -16.62 -14.37 -24.27
N ARG A 240 -16.86 -13.57 -25.33
CA ARG A 240 -16.91 -12.10 -25.22
C ARG A 240 -17.99 -11.62 -24.27
N LEU A 241 -19.18 -12.20 -24.34
CA LEU A 241 -20.31 -11.89 -23.46
C LEU A 241 -19.95 -12.26 -22.01
N GLY A 242 -19.59 -13.52 -21.77
CA GLY A 242 -19.36 -14.02 -20.43
C GLY A 242 -18.11 -13.44 -19.75
N VAL A 243 -17.06 -13.05 -20.50
CA VAL A 243 -15.89 -12.37 -19.96
C VAL A 243 -16.21 -10.90 -19.62
N ALA A 244 -17.07 -10.25 -20.44
CA ALA A 244 -17.40 -8.85 -20.24
C ALA A 244 -18.31 -8.62 -19.02
N ASP A 245 -19.25 -9.55 -18.73
CA ASP A 245 -20.15 -9.48 -17.57
C ASP A 245 -19.63 -10.25 -16.35
N GLY A 246 -18.56 -11.04 -16.52
CA GLY A 246 -17.92 -11.82 -15.46
C GLY A 246 -18.58 -13.17 -15.16
N SER A 247 -19.55 -13.63 -15.96
CA SER A 247 -20.16 -14.97 -15.87
C SER A 247 -19.19 -16.07 -16.30
N ILE A 248 -18.19 -15.74 -17.13
CA ILE A 248 -17.07 -16.63 -17.49
C ILE A 248 -15.75 -16.03 -16.99
N ILE A 249 -14.98 -16.86 -16.28
CA ILE A 249 -13.59 -16.58 -15.85
C ILE A 249 -12.67 -17.59 -16.55
N PRO A 250 -12.01 -17.19 -17.66
CA PRO A 250 -11.15 -18.08 -18.44
C PRO A 250 -9.91 -18.54 -17.67
N VAL A 251 -9.48 -19.77 -17.91
CA VAL A 251 -8.23 -20.36 -17.38
C VAL A 251 -7.35 -20.85 -18.50
N PHE A 252 -6.08 -20.45 -18.48
CA PHE A 252 -5.05 -20.83 -19.44
C PHE A 252 -3.94 -21.62 -18.76
N ALA A 253 -3.50 -22.73 -19.37
CA ALA A 253 -2.25 -23.38 -19.05
C ALA A 253 -1.16 -22.92 -20.03
N LEU A 254 -0.02 -22.44 -19.51
CA LEU A 254 1.10 -22.00 -20.35
C LEU A 254 2.44 -22.01 -19.62
N SER A 255 3.51 -21.80 -20.37
CA SER A 255 4.85 -21.60 -19.82
C SER A 255 5.41 -20.23 -20.22
N GLY A 256 5.56 -19.33 -19.24
CA GLY A 256 6.18 -18.02 -19.47
C GLY A 256 7.69 -18.10 -19.75
N ILE A 257 8.39 -19.13 -19.28
CA ILE A 257 9.85 -19.27 -19.50
C ILE A 257 10.16 -19.73 -20.93
N THR A 258 9.33 -20.62 -21.47
CA THR A 258 9.51 -21.16 -22.82
C THR A 258 8.71 -20.39 -23.88
N GLY A 259 7.73 -19.58 -23.46
CA GLY A 259 6.80 -18.89 -24.34
C GLY A 259 5.70 -19.78 -24.91
N ILE A 260 5.65 -21.06 -24.52
CA ILE A 260 4.67 -22.03 -25.01
C ILE A 260 3.26 -21.64 -24.54
N ALA A 261 2.29 -21.67 -25.46
CA ALA A 261 0.89 -21.29 -25.32
C ALA A 261 0.64 -19.79 -24.96
N CYS A 262 1.69 -18.96 -24.94
CA CYS A 262 1.57 -17.51 -24.73
C CYS A 262 0.90 -16.80 -25.91
N ASP A 263 1.07 -17.31 -27.12
CA ASP A 263 0.39 -16.83 -28.34
C ASP A 263 -1.14 -17.00 -28.24
N MET A 264 -1.63 -18.11 -27.66
CA MET A 264 -3.06 -18.35 -27.47
C MET A 264 -3.66 -17.37 -26.45
N LEU A 265 -2.93 -17.03 -25.38
CA LEU A 265 -3.36 -16.00 -24.45
C LEU A 265 -3.38 -14.62 -25.11
N LEU A 266 -2.36 -14.31 -25.92
CA LEU A 266 -2.28 -13.04 -26.64
C LEU A 266 -3.40 -12.89 -27.68
N ASP A 267 -3.69 -13.97 -28.41
CA ASP A 267 -4.84 -14.05 -29.32
C ASP A 267 -6.15 -13.78 -28.57
N PHE A 268 -6.35 -14.42 -27.42
CA PHE A 268 -7.52 -14.23 -26.59
C PHE A 268 -7.65 -12.79 -26.08
N ILE A 269 -6.58 -12.18 -25.64
CA ILE A 269 -6.55 -10.78 -25.22
C ILE A 269 -7.01 -9.87 -26.37
N ALA A 270 -6.50 -10.09 -27.56
CA ALA A 270 -6.87 -9.27 -28.73
C ALA A 270 -8.32 -9.47 -29.15
N ASP A 271 -8.79 -10.73 -29.22
CA ASP A 271 -10.06 -11.10 -29.84
C ASP A 271 -11.24 -11.15 -28.89
N VAL A 272 -11.03 -11.47 -27.59
CA VAL A 272 -12.10 -11.72 -26.61
C VAL A 272 -12.17 -10.65 -25.52
N CYS A 273 -11.05 -10.20 -24.97
CA CYS A 273 -11.07 -9.22 -23.88
C CYS A 273 -11.80 -7.94 -24.26
N PRO A 274 -12.55 -7.32 -23.32
CA PRO A 274 -13.30 -6.12 -23.60
C PRO A 274 -12.38 -4.94 -23.94
N SER A 275 -12.91 -4.02 -24.74
CA SER A 275 -12.38 -2.66 -24.89
C SER A 275 -12.73 -1.83 -23.65
N PRO A 276 -12.11 -0.65 -23.48
CA PRO A 276 -12.43 0.27 -22.39
C PRO A 276 -13.93 0.52 -22.26
N LYS A 277 -14.43 0.41 -21.01
CA LYS A 277 -15.85 0.59 -20.65
C LYS A 277 -16.13 2.04 -20.25
N SER A 278 -17.41 2.39 -20.13
CA SER A 278 -17.82 3.62 -19.46
C SER A 278 -17.47 3.56 -17.97
N GLU A 279 -17.16 4.73 -17.41
CA GLU A 279 -16.90 4.91 -15.97
C GLU A 279 -17.78 6.05 -15.43
N TYR A 280 -18.09 6.00 -14.14
CA TYR A 280 -18.77 7.10 -13.45
C TYR A 280 -17.77 8.08 -12.87
N ALA A 281 -18.09 9.37 -12.96
CA ALA A 281 -17.37 10.45 -12.30
C ALA A 281 -18.37 11.30 -11.51
N ILE A 282 -17.87 12.10 -10.57
CA ILE A 282 -18.69 13.06 -9.84
C ILE A 282 -18.48 14.45 -10.43
N ASP A 283 -19.53 15.14 -10.80
CA ASP A 283 -19.49 16.50 -11.34
C ASP A 283 -19.26 17.56 -10.24
N SER A 284 -19.20 18.83 -10.64
CA SER A 284 -19.03 19.97 -9.71
C SER A 284 -20.19 20.17 -8.73
N ASN A 285 -21.36 19.57 -8.98
CA ASN A 285 -22.54 19.64 -8.12
C ASN A 285 -22.61 18.46 -7.15
N GLY A 286 -21.72 17.49 -7.30
CA GLY A 286 -21.72 16.26 -6.49
C GLY A 286 -22.57 15.13 -7.10
N GLU A 287 -23.04 15.26 -8.33
CA GLU A 287 -23.89 14.28 -9.01
C GLU A 287 -23.07 13.31 -9.87
N PRO A 288 -23.45 12.02 -9.94
CA PRO A 288 -22.77 11.04 -10.76
C PRO A 288 -23.06 11.29 -12.26
N VAL A 289 -21.99 11.31 -13.05
CA VAL A 289 -22.02 11.45 -14.51
C VAL A 289 -21.34 10.26 -15.15
N GLU A 290 -21.99 9.60 -16.08
CA GLU A 290 -21.40 8.52 -16.88
C GLU A 290 -20.53 9.09 -17.99
N LEU A 291 -19.27 8.63 -18.04
CA LEU A 291 -18.29 8.97 -19.06
C LEU A 291 -18.06 7.77 -19.96
N THR A 292 -18.33 7.91 -21.24
CA THR A 292 -18.09 6.86 -22.24
C THR A 292 -16.69 7.00 -22.85
N ALA A 293 -16.14 5.88 -23.33
CA ALA A 293 -14.84 5.87 -24.01
C ALA A 293 -14.98 6.42 -25.46
N ASP A 294 -15.39 7.68 -25.57
CA ASP A 294 -15.57 8.43 -26.83
C ASP A 294 -14.52 9.55 -26.92
N GLU A 295 -13.77 9.58 -28.05
CA GLU A 295 -12.75 10.62 -28.30
C GLU A 295 -13.33 12.03 -28.43
N ASN A 296 -14.63 12.15 -28.74
CA ASN A 296 -15.36 13.42 -28.86
C ASN A 296 -16.11 13.80 -27.58
N GLY A 297 -16.05 12.94 -26.54
CA GLY A 297 -16.64 13.19 -25.25
C GLY A 297 -15.89 14.26 -24.43
N PRO A 298 -16.43 14.63 -23.28
CA PRO A 298 -15.76 15.55 -22.37
C PRO A 298 -14.44 14.95 -21.88
N LEU A 299 -13.38 15.78 -21.83
CA LEU A 299 -12.06 15.31 -21.36
C LEU A 299 -12.13 14.90 -19.90
N ALA A 300 -11.77 13.64 -19.64
CA ALA A 300 -11.52 13.11 -18.29
C ALA A 300 -10.45 12.02 -18.38
N ALA A 301 -9.40 12.14 -17.58
CA ALA A 301 -8.33 11.16 -17.47
C ALA A 301 -7.87 11.02 -16.02
N ILE A 302 -7.59 9.80 -15.59
CA ILE A 302 -7.07 9.52 -14.24
C ILE A 302 -5.55 9.41 -14.25
N CYS A 303 -4.89 10.14 -13.37
CA CYS A 303 -3.48 9.98 -13.07
C CYS A 303 -3.31 8.76 -12.15
N PHE A 304 -3.00 7.60 -12.72
CA PHE A 304 -2.93 6.37 -11.92
C PHE A 304 -1.55 6.11 -11.30
N LYS A 305 -0.51 6.82 -11.77
CA LYS A 305 0.86 6.69 -11.28
C LYS A 305 1.66 7.96 -11.51
N THR A 306 2.57 8.26 -10.58
CA THR A 306 3.57 9.33 -10.75
C THR A 306 4.97 8.79 -10.45
N VAL A 307 5.98 9.24 -11.21
CA VAL A 307 7.39 8.88 -11.04
C VAL A 307 8.22 10.17 -11.05
N ALA A 308 9.09 10.33 -10.06
CA ALA A 308 10.05 11.45 -10.06
C ALA A 308 11.36 11.00 -10.71
N ASP A 309 11.58 11.44 -11.94
CA ASP A 309 12.82 11.19 -12.66
C ASP A 309 13.81 12.34 -12.39
N PRO A 310 15.06 12.05 -11.97
CA PRO A 310 16.05 13.09 -11.67
C PRO A 310 16.41 13.99 -12.87
N PHE A 311 16.26 13.49 -14.10
CA PHE A 311 16.67 14.18 -15.33
C PHE A 311 15.50 14.82 -16.06
N ILE A 312 14.35 14.13 -16.12
CA ILE A 312 13.18 14.56 -16.89
C ILE A 312 12.20 15.33 -16.00
N GLY A 313 12.32 15.20 -14.68
CA GLY A 313 11.38 15.71 -13.69
C GLY A 313 10.22 14.72 -13.48
N LYS A 314 9.04 15.22 -13.10
CA LYS A 314 7.87 14.37 -12.83
C LYS A 314 7.29 13.81 -14.12
N LEU A 315 7.02 12.52 -14.13
CA LEU A 315 6.33 11.77 -15.17
C LEU A 315 5.00 11.28 -14.59
N SER A 316 3.88 11.77 -15.12
CA SER A 316 2.54 11.42 -14.67
C SER A 316 1.85 10.52 -15.69
N TYR A 317 1.42 9.34 -15.26
CA TYR A 317 0.81 8.30 -16.11
C TYR A 317 -0.71 8.45 -16.07
N PHE A 318 -1.33 8.52 -17.24
CA PHE A 318 -2.76 8.71 -17.38
C PHE A 318 -3.43 7.57 -18.14
N LYS A 319 -4.63 7.18 -17.68
CA LYS A 319 -5.64 6.49 -18.48
C LYS A 319 -6.69 7.52 -18.86
N VAL A 320 -6.93 7.70 -20.15
CA VAL A 320 -8.01 8.58 -20.65
C VAL A 320 -9.32 7.81 -20.58
N ILE A 321 -10.29 8.34 -19.87
CA ILE A 321 -11.63 7.73 -19.74
C ILE A 321 -12.53 8.23 -20.86
N SER A 322 -12.52 9.54 -21.12
CA SER A 322 -13.34 10.19 -22.15
C SER A 322 -12.58 11.35 -22.76
N GLY A 323 -12.91 11.69 -23.99
CA GLY A 323 -12.27 12.78 -24.74
C GLY A 323 -10.86 12.43 -25.21
N LYS A 324 -10.06 13.44 -25.43
CA LYS A 324 -8.64 13.35 -25.81
C LYS A 324 -7.88 14.59 -25.38
N PHE A 325 -6.57 14.47 -25.26
CA PHE A 325 -5.69 15.60 -25.01
C PHE A 325 -4.36 15.49 -25.76
N ASN A 326 -3.77 16.63 -26.05
CA ASN A 326 -2.44 16.77 -26.65
C ASN A 326 -1.64 17.88 -25.93
N SER A 327 -0.46 18.19 -26.41
CA SER A 327 0.43 19.19 -25.78
C SER A 327 -0.10 20.62 -25.78
N SER A 328 -1.14 20.94 -26.56
CA SER A 328 -1.82 22.25 -26.56
C SER A 328 -3.04 22.31 -25.63
N THR A 329 -3.49 21.15 -25.10
CA THR A 329 -4.61 21.07 -24.16
C THR A 329 -4.16 21.61 -22.80
N PRO A 330 -4.89 22.55 -22.16
CA PRO A 330 -4.60 22.93 -20.78
C PRO A 330 -4.80 21.76 -19.82
N ALA A 331 -3.88 21.59 -18.87
CA ALA A 331 -3.97 20.51 -17.86
C ALA A 331 -4.65 21.04 -16.60
N PHE A 332 -5.97 20.91 -16.51
CA PHE A 332 -6.73 21.28 -15.33
C PHE A 332 -6.87 20.09 -14.38
N ASN A 333 -6.38 20.25 -13.14
CA ASN A 333 -6.48 19.25 -12.08
C ASN A 333 -7.75 19.48 -11.27
N ALA A 334 -8.73 18.58 -11.38
CA ALA A 334 -10.03 18.68 -10.71
C ALA A 334 -9.92 18.58 -9.16
N ASN A 335 -8.87 17.93 -8.64
CA ASN A 335 -8.69 17.72 -7.21
C ASN A 335 -8.15 18.97 -6.51
N THR A 336 -7.25 19.71 -7.20
CA THR A 336 -6.62 20.94 -6.66
C THR A 336 -7.23 22.22 -7.18
N GLY A 337 -8.02 22.18 -8.25
CA GLY A 337 -8.60 23.35 -8.94
C GLY A 337 -7.55 24.19 -9.68
N LYS A 338 -6.36 23.65 -9.95
CA LYS A 338 -5.26 24.37 -10.61
C LYS A 338 -5.08 23.91 -12.04
N GLU A 339 -4.67 24.85 -12.89
CA GLU A 339 -4.33 24.61 -14.29
C GLU A 339 -2.82 24.82 -14.50
N GLU A 340 -2.22 23.94 -15.29
CA GLU A 340 -0.84 24.08 -15.73
C GLU A 340 -0.70 23.74 -17.22
N ARG A 341 0.45 24.04 -17.78
CA ARG A 341 0.73 23.75 -19.19
C ARG A 341 1.01 22.25 -19.35
N MET A 342 0.36 21.62 -20.35
CA MET A 342 0.62 20.23 -20.71
C MET A 342 2.06 20.04 -21.14
N GLY A 343 2.70 18.99 -20.62
CA GLY A 343 4.04 18.58 -21.02
C GLY A 343 4.03 17.73 -22.31
N LYS A 344 5.18 17.10 -22.59
CA LYS A 344 5.29 16.16 -23.70
C LYS A 344 4.54 14.87 -23.37
N ILE A 345 3.75 14.38 -24.34
CA ILE A 345 2.96 13.14 -24.21
C ILE A 345 3.75 11.98 -24.81
N VAL A 346 3.83 10.88 -24.08
CA VAL A 346 4.59 9.70 -24.49
C VAL A 346 3.81 8.41 -24.21
N LYS A 347 4.01 7.44 -25.09
CA LYS A 347 3.72 6.03 -24.82
C LYS A 347 4.89 5.39 -24.14
N LEU A 348 4.63 4.33 -23.40
CA LEU A 348 5.60 3.67 -22.57
C LEU A 348 5.88 2.25 -23.07
N PHE A 349 7.16 1.89 -23.08
CA PHE A 349 7.61 0.52 -23.32
C PHE A 349 8.74 0.23 -22.31
N GLY A 350 8.35 -0.13 -21.08
CA GLY A 350 9.25 -0.16 -19.94
C GLY A 350 9.89 1.21 -19.68
N ALA A 351 11.21 1.27 -19.68
CA ALA A 351 11.96 2.51 -19.53
C ALA A 351 11.90 3.43 -20.78
N LYS A 352 11.56 2.87 -21.95
CA LYS A 352 11.56 3.62 -23.21
C LYS A 352 10.30 4.46 -23.35
N GLN A 353 10.48 5.74 -23.64
CA GLN A 353 9.42 6.70 -23.90
C GLN A 353 9.33 6.97 -25.39
N ILE A 354 8.15 6.79 -25.99
CA ILE A 354 7.88 6.96 -27.41
C ILE A 354 6.92 8.15 -27.55
N ASP A 355 7.25 9.13 -28.38
CA ASP A 355 6.40 10.29 -28.60
C ASP A 355 5.03 9.87 -29.17
N ALA A 356 3.95 10.28 -28.49
CA ALA A 356 2.59 9.92 -28.88
C ALA A 356 1.82 11.06 -29.53
N GLY A 357 2.23 12.31 -29.30
CA GLY A 357 1.51 13.50 -29.79
C GLY A 357 0.19 13.76 -29.05
N GLU A 358 -0.69 12.76 -28.96
CA GLU A 358 -1.98 12.83 -28.26
C GLU A 358 -2.32 11.49 -27.58
N LEU A 359 -3.21 11.53 -26.59
CA LEU A 359 -3.90 10.35 -26.04
C LEU A 359 -5.40 10.51 -26.19
N THR A 360 -6.07 9.40 -26.54
CA THR A 360 -7.51 9.35 -26.79
C THR A 360 -8.22 8.47 -25.78
N ALA A 361 -9.53 8.58 -25.70
CA ALA A 361 -10.38 7.79 -24.82
C ALA A 361 -10.03 6.29 -24.86
N GLY A 362 -9.86 5.71 -23.67
CA GLY A 362 -9.44 4.33 -23.43
C GLY A 362 -7.93 4.12 -23.40
N ASP A 363 -7.12 5.07 -23.83
CA ASP A 363 -5.69 4.88 -24.01
C ASP A 363 -4.87 5.19 -22.76
N ILE A 364 -3.69 4.58 -22.66
CA ILE A 364 -2.72 4.80 -21.59
C ILE A 364 -1.45 5.44 -22.14
N GLY A 365 -0.94 6.43 -21.42
CA GLY A 365 0.33 7.08 -21.71
C GLY A 365 0.81 7.91 -20.54
N ALA A 366 1.88 8.69 -20.75
CA ALA A 366 2.39 9.56 -19.69
C ALA A 366 2.68 10.96 -20.20
N VAL A 367 2.65 11.92 -19.28
CA VAL A 367 2.97 13.33 -19.52
C VAL A 367 4.19 13.72 -18.71
N THR A 368 5.20 14.29 -19.36
CA THR A 368 6.43 14.75 -18.70
C THR A 368 6.25 16.15 -18.11
N LYS A 369 6.95 16.44 -17.00
CA LYS A 369 7.02 17.79 -16.38
C LYS A 369 5.66 18.35 -15.92
N LEU A 370 4.72 17.50 -15.58
CA LEU A 370 3.41 17.88 -15.04
C LEU A 370 3.49 17.82 -13.50
N SER A 371 3.85 18.95 -12.87
CA SER A 371 4.21 18.98 -11.45
C SER A 371 3.02 19.01 -10.50
N GLY A 372 1.90 19.57 -10.92
CA GLY A 372 0.69 19.76 -10.11
C GLY A 372 -0.24 18.55 -10.02
N PHE A 373 0.14 17.40 -10.61
CA PHE A 373 -0.65 16.18 -10.54
C PHE A 373 -0.01 15.13 -9.63
N SER A 374 -0.81 14.50 -8.81
CA SER A 374 -0.44 13.36 -7.97
C SER A 374 -1.20 12.10 -8.38
N THR A 375 -0.70 10.93 -7.96
CA THR A 375 -1.41 9.67 -8.16
C THR A 375 -2.80 9.74 -7.53
N GLY A 376 -3.83 9.46 -8.32
CA GLY A 376 -5.24 9.56 -7.95
C GLY A 376 -5.92 10.86 -8.40
N ASP A 377 -5.20 11.82 -8.98
CA ASP A 377 -5.80 13.07 -9.46
C ASP A 377 -6.48 12.91 -10.83
N THR A 378 -7.52 13.68 -11.04
CA THR A 378 -8.27 13.73 -12.31
C THR A 378 -7.85 14.92 -13.15
N LEU A 379 -7.44 14.66 -14.38
CA LEU A 379 -7.27 15.64 -15.46
C LEU A 379 -8.58 15.80 -16.20
N CYS A 380 -9.10 17.02 -16.28
CA CYS A 380 -10.30 17.34 -17.04
C CYS A 380 -10.22 18.72 -17.69
N SER A 381 -11.32 19.17 -18.32
CA SER A 381 -11.46 20.55 -18.78
C SER A 381 -11.96 21.46 -17.65
N ALA A 382 -11.42 22.68 -17.54
CA ALA A 382 -11.92 23.68 -16.59
C ALA A 382 -13.38 24.08 -16.83
N SER A 383 -13.89 23.91 -18.07
CA SER A 383 -15.30 24.18 -18.41
C SER A 383 -16.24 23.02 -18.06
N ASN A 384 -15.71 21.82 -17.80
CA ASN A 384 -16.49 20.64 -17.43
C ASN A 384 -15.71 19.85 -16.37
N VAL A 385 -15.81 20.30 -15.14
CA VAL A 385 -15.05 19.72 -14.02
C VAL A 385 -15.74 18.45 -13.54
N VAL A 386 -15.02 17.33 -13.63
CA VAL A 386 -15.45 16.02 -13.12
C VAL A 386 -14.34 15.39 -12.31
N LYS A 387 -14.68 14.59 -11.30
CA LYS A 387 -13.73 13.83 -10.46
C LYS A 387 -13.98 12.34 -10.62
N LEU A 388 -12.95 11.63 -11.06
CA LEU A 388 -12.91 10.17 -11.13
C LEU A 388 -12.52 9.59 -9.76
N ASP A 389 -12.89 8.34 -9.53
CA ASP A 389 -12.36 7.58 -8.40
C ASP A 389 -10.83 7.50 -8.49
N GLY A 390 -10.16 7.79 -7.40
CA GLY A 390 -8.71 7.75 -7.30
C GLY A 390 -8.13 6.33 -7.29
N VAL A 391 -6.84 6.24 -7.00
CA VAL A 391 -6.17 4.96 -6.76
C VAL A 391 -6.33 4.58 -5.29
N SER A 392 -6.71 3.34 -5.02
CA SER A 392 -6.79 2.82 -3.64
C SER A 392 -5.39 2.71 -3.04
N VAL A 393 -5.13 3.51 -2.00
CA VAL A 393 -3.83 3.55 -1.32
C VAL A 393 -3.85 2.63 -0.11
N PRO A 394 -2.99 1.60 -0.05
CA PRO A 394 -2.89 0.72 1.11
C PRO A 394 -2.40 1.46 2.36
N ILE A 395 -2.83 1.01 3.54
CA ILE A 395 -2.48 1.65 4.82
C ILE A 395 -1.07 1.27 5.24
N ALA A 396 -0.22 2.28 5.48
CA ALA A 396 1.12 2.13 6.03
C ALA A 396 1.07 1.65 7.49
N SER A 397 1.47 0.41 7.74
CA SER A 397 1.42 -0.21 9.08
C SER A 397 2.79 -0.49 9.70
N TYR A 398 3.87 -0.42 8.91
CA TYR A 398 5.24 -0.60 9.37
C TYR A 398 5.94 0.75 9.52
N LYS A 399 6.41 1.07 10.73
CA LYS A 399 6.99 2.37 11.08
C LYS A 399 8.44 2.23 11.53
N VAL A 400 9.30 3.14 11.07
CA VAL A 400 10.68 3.28 11.49
C VAL A 400 11.03 4.74 11.74
N ALA A 401 11.95 4.99 12.66
CA ALA A 401 12.58 6.30 12.81
C ALA A 401 13.75 6.41 11.85
N VAL A 402 13.86 7.56 11.19
CA VAL A 402 14.90 7.85 10.20
C VAL A 402 15.79 8.97 10.73
N SER A 403 17.09 8.75 10.72
CA SER A 403 18.07 9.74 11.13
C SER A 403 19.22 9.85 10.11
N ALA A 404 19.88 11.01 10.07
CA ALA A 404 21.05 11.19 9.22
C ALA A 404 22.27 10.47 9.81
N ILE A 405 23.04 9.78 8.96
CA ILE A 405 24.34 9.23 9.36
C ILE A 405 25.36 10.35 9.47
N LYS A 406 25.33 11.31 8.55
CA LYS A 406 26.22 12.47 8.55
C LYS A 406 25.44 13.71 9.01
N LYS A 407 25.96 14.41 9.99
CA LYS A 407 25.39 15.68 10.47
C LYS A 407 25.32 16.71 9.32
N GLY A 408 24.15 17.30 9.14
CA GLY A 408 23.86 18.28 8.07
C GLY A 408 23.16 17.70 6.84
N ASP A 409 22.90 16.39 6.78
CA ASP A 409 22.14 15.76 5.71
C ASP A 409 20.62 15.64 6.02
N GLU A 410 20.16 16.13 7.18
CA GLU A 410 18.78 16.01 7.67
C GLU A 410 17.77 16.62 6.68
N GLU A 411 18.05 17.81 6.15
CA GLU A 411 17.17 18.48 5.17
C GLU A 411 17.12 17.76 3.83
N LYS A 412 18.26 17.19 3.40
CA LYS A 412 18.29 16.39 2.15
C LYS A 412 17.51 15.09 2.30
N ILE A 413 17.62 14.43 3.45
CA ILE A 413 16.83 13.22 3.76
C ILE A 413 15.34 13.57 3.75
N ALA A 414 14.92 14.63 4.44
CA ALA A 414 13.54 15.07 4.49
C ALA A 414 13.00 15.39 3.08
N SER A 415 13.75 16.14 2.29
CA SER A 415 13.40 16.47 0.90
C SER A 415 13.36 15.23 0.00
N GLY A 416 14.33 14.31 0.16
CA GLY A 416 14.37 13.07 -0.60
C GLY A 416 13.18 12.15 -0.28
N ILE A 417 12.88 11.96 1.01
CA ILE A 417 11.72 11.15 1.43
C ILE A 417 10.41 11.79 0.95
N ALA A 418 10.26 13.11 1.01
CA ALA A 418 9.06 13.78 0.51
C ALA A 418 8.81 13.47 -0.97
N ARG A 419 9.87 13.48 -1.80
CA ARG A 419 9.76 13.08 -3.22
C ARG A 419 9.43 11.60 -3.40
N LEU A 420 9.97 10.71 -2.56
CA LEU A 420 9.59 9.29 -2.60
C LEU A 420 8.13 9.06 -2.19
N CYS A 421 7.59 9.85 -1.25
CA CYS A 421 6.17 9.82 -0.88
C CYS A 421 5.27 10.37 -2.00
N GLU A 422 5.77 11.26 -2.87
CA GLU A 422 5.05 11.69 -4.08
C GLU A 422 5.00 10.57 -5.15
N GLU A 423 6.06 9.75 -5.26
CA GLU A 423 6.09 8.59 -6.15
C GLU A 423 5.20 7.45 -5.62
N ASP A 424 5.25 7.18 -4.31
CA ASP A 424 4.51 6.11 -3.65
C ASP A 424 3.66 6.67 -2.50
N PRO A 425 2.36 6.92 -2.75
CA PRO A 425 1.44 7.45 -1.73
C PRO A 425 1.22 6.54 -0.52
N SER A 426 1.62 5.26 -0.60
CA SER A 426 1.58 4.35 0.55
C SER A 426 2.71 4.57 1.54
N LEU A 427 3.75 5.34 1.17
CA LEU A 427 4.74 5.85 2.11
C LEU A 427 4.21 7.09 2.82
N LYS A 428 4.44 7.20 4.12
CA LYS A 428 4.08 8.37 4.94
C LYS A 428 5.29 8.83 5.72
N TYR A 429 5.52 10.13 5.71
CA TYR A 429 6.62 10.75 6.43
C TYR A 429 6.09 11.82 7.38
N THR A 430 6.39 11.68 8.67
CA THR A 430 5.91 12.56 9.71
C THR A 430 7.02 12.91 10.70
N ASN A 431 6.97 14.12 11.25
CA ASN A 431 7.83 14.51 12.36
C ASN A 431 7.07 14.28 13.68
N ASN A 432 7.57 13.38 14.51
CA ASN A 432 7.06 13.20 15.85
C ASN A 432 7.69 14.25 16.78
N ILE A 433 6.91 15.26 17.14
CA ILE A 433 7.36 16.39 17.96
C ILE A 433 7.76 15.94 19.36
N GLU A 434 7.08 14.93 19.94
CA GLU A 434 7.32 14.46 21.29
C GLU A 434 8.64 13.69 21.43
N THR A 435 8.92 12.79 20.48
CA THR A 435 10.14 11.99 20.50
C THR A 435 11.29 12.63 19.72
N HIS A 436 11.05 13.77 19.10
CA HIS A 436 11.97 14.46 18.18
C HIS A 436 12.54 13.55 17.11
N GLN A 437 11.71 12.63 16.60
CA GLN A 437 12.10 11.68 15.56
C GLN A 437 11.33 11.93 14.27
N GLN A 438 12.01 11.75 13.17
CA GLN A 438 11.40 11.67 11.85
C GLN A 438 10.95 10.23 11.62
N ILE A 439 9.67 10.02 11.38
CA ILE A 439 9.06 8.68 11.23
C ILE A 439 8.71 8.46 9.77
N LEU A 440 9.24 7.39 9.20
CA LEU A 440 8.85 6.87 7.90
C LEU A 440 7.98 5.62 8.11
N ALA A 441 6.77 5.65 7.57
CA ALA A 441 5.85 4.53 7.60
C ALA A 441 5.61 4.00 6.19
N GLY A 442 5.50 2.70 6.06
CA GLY A 442 5.25 2.01 4.81
C GLY A 442 4.47 0.72 5.01
N LEU A 443 4.29 -0.02 3.93
CA LEU A 443 3.57 -1.29 3.95
C LEU A 443 4.39 -2.41 4.61
N GLY A 444 5.72 -2.35 4.54
CA GLY A 444 6.60 -3.32 5.17
C GLY A 444 8.07 -3.00 5.05
N GLU A 445 8.88 -3.89 5.61
CA GLU A 445 10.32 -3.71 5.74
C GLU A 445 11.01 -3.55 4.38
N GLN A 446 10.65 -4.37 3.37
CA GLN A 446 11.27 -4.30 2.04
C GLN A 446 10.98 -2.99 1.31
N GLN A 447 9.78 -2.40 1.49
CA GLN A 447 9.46 -1.09 0.93
C GLN A 447 10.33 0.01 1.55
N ILE A 448 10.49 -0.03 2.86
CA ILE A 448 11.36 0.93 3.58
C ILE A 448 12.82 0.78 3.15
N ASP A 449 13.32 -0.46 3.02
CA ASP A 449 14.68 -0.73 2.53
C ASP A 449 14.91 -0.17 1.11
N VAL A 450 13.93 -0.34 0.22
CA VAL A 450 13.97 0.24 -1.13
C VAL A 450 13.97 1.77 -1.06
N ALA A 451 13.13 2.36 -0.22
CA ALA A 451 13.08 3.82 -0.06
C ALA A 451 14.43 4.38 0.41
N VAL A 452 15.08 3.74 1.39
CA VAL A 452 16.42 4.14 1.88
C VAL A 452 17.51 3.91 0.84
N SER A 453 17.46 2.81 0.09
CA SER A 453 18.38 2.57 -1.01
C SER A 453 18.26 3.66 -2.10
N ARG A 454 17.03 4.04 -2.45
CA ARG A 454 16.76 5.14 -3.38
C ARG A 454 17.22 6.51 -2.87
N LEU A 455 17.17 6.76 -1.55
CA LEU A 455 17.75 7.99 -0.97
C LEU A 455 19.22 8.07 -1.26
N LYS A 456 19.96 6.97 -1.15
CA LYS A 456 21.37 6.90 -1.46
C LYS A 456 21.63 7.07 -2.97
N ASP A 457 20.92 6.31 -3.81
CA ASP A 457 21.18 6.24 -5.25
C ASP A 457 20.71 7.51 -5.98
N LYS A 458 19.52 8.04 -5.66
CA LYS A 458 18.95 9.22 -6.34
C LYS A 458 19.37 10.57 -5.71
N PHE A 459 19.56 10.61 -4.39
CA PHE A 459 19.77 11.86 -3.65
C PHE A 459 21.14 11.96 -2.97
N GLY A 460 21.95 10.89 -3.01
CA GLY A 460 23.33 10.86 -2.49
C GLY A 460 23.40 10.96 -0.97
N VAL A 461 22.34 10.60 -0.22
CA VAL A 461 22.31 10.67 1.23
C VAL A 461 22.04 9.32 1.85
N GLU A 462 22.72 9.04 2.96
CA GLU A 462 22.56 7.80 3.71
C GLU A 462 21.78 8.06 5.00
N ALA A 463 20.77 7.26 5.24
CA ALA A 463 19.93 7.30 6.42
C ALA A 463 20.12 6.06 7.30
N LYS A 464 20.04 6.25 8.63
CA LYS A 464 19.99 5.20 9.62
C LYS A 464 18.55 4.95 10.01
N LEU A 465 18.16 3.68 10.08
CA LEU A 465 16.84 3.24 10.53
C LEU A 465 16.92 2.72 11.97
N GLU A 466 15.98 3.12 12.79
CA GLU A 466 15.87 2.70 14.19
C GLU A 466 14.38 2.41 14.51
N ALA A 467 14.13 1.65 15.58
CA ALA A 467 12.78 1.52 16.09
C ALA A 467 12.26 2.89 16.58
N PRO A 468 10.99 3.26 16.29
CA PRO A 468 10.42 4.47 16.87
C PRO A 468 10.45 4.43 18.39
N LYS A 469 10.81 5.56 19.01
CA LYS A 469 10.72 5.70 20.45
C LYS A 469 9.26 5.80 20.88
N VAL A 470 8.94 5.18 22.00
CA VAL A 470 7.63 5.27 22.61
C VAL A 470 7.53 6.57 23.40
N ALA A 471 6.42 7.28 23.25
CA ALA A 471 6.16 8.54 23.94
C ALA A 471 5.67 8.28 25.38
N TYR A 472 6.56 7.82 26.23
CA TYR A 472 6.24 7.62 27.65
C TYR A 472 5.88 8.94 28.32
N ARG A 473 5.16 8.86 29.48
CA ARG A 473 4.89 9.95 30.40
C ARG A 473 5.27 9.56 31.82
N GLU A 474 5.45 10.55 32.67
CA GLU A 474 5.60 10.35 34.10
C GLU A 474 4.41 10.95 34.84
N THR A 475 4.05 10.42 35.99
CA THR A 475 3.05 10.98 36.89
C THR A 475 3.36 10.63 38.34
N ILE A 476 2.63 11.24 39.27
CA ILE A 476 2.71 10.96 40.69
C ILE A 476 1.49 10.17 41.18
N THR A 477 1.64 9.39 42.24
CA THR A 477 0.55 8.59 42.81
C THR A 477 0.16 8.98 44.22
N LYS A 478 0.98 9.83 44.89
CA LYS A 478 0.74 10.27 46.26
C LYS A 478 0.77 11.79 46.38
N LYS A 479 0.00 12.31 47.31
CA LYS A 479 0.05 13.70 47.70
C LYS A 479 1.24 13.94 48.64
N VAL A 480 2.03 14.99 48.39
CA VAL A 480 3.22 15.35 49.14
C VAL A 480 3.38 16.87 49.20
N SER A 481 3.91 17.38 50.26
CA SER A 481 4.34 18.79 50.39
C SER A 481 5.86 18.86 50.45
N ALA A 482 6.42 19.83 49.72
CA ALA A 482 7.88 20.04 49.68
C ALA A 482 8.21 21.53 49.78
N GLN A 483 9.35 21.83 50.43
CA GLN A 483 9.93 23.17 50.45
C GLN A 483 11.02 23.27 49.39
N GLY A 484 11.01 24.31 48.59
CA GLY A 484 12.11 24.65 47.70
C GLY A 484 12.73 25.96 48.10
N ARG A 485 13.98 25.92 48.54
CA ARG A 485 14.71 27.12 48.96
C ARG A 485 15.91 27.35 48.11
N HIS A 486 15.93 28.46 47.40
CA HIS A 486 17.10 28.93 46.62
C HIS A 486 17.71 30.13 47.37
N LYS A 487 18.92 29.90 47.90
CA LYS A 487 19.71 30.96 48.53
C LYS A 487 21.12 30.94 48.04
N LYS A 488 21.56 32.02 47.35
CA LYS A 488 22.95 32.14 46.86
C LYS A 488 23.43 33.55 47.15
N GLN A 489 24.61 33.63 47.73
CA GLN A 489 25.26 34.90 48.07
C GLN A 489 26.68 34.86 47.52
N SER A 490 26.98 35.65 46.51
CA SER A 490 28.26 35.66 45.80
C SER A 490 28.77 37.09 45.56
N GLY A 491 28.73 37.94 46.62
CA GLY A 491 29.17 39.35 46.52
C GLY A 491 28.17 40.24 45.77
N GLY A 492 27.74 41.39 46.38
CA GLY A 492 26.71 42.26 45.87
C GLY A 492 25.28 41.79 46.18
N HIS A 493 24.35 41.98 45.25
CA HIS A 493 22.96 41.48 45.43
C HIS A 493 22.95 39.94 45.48
N GLY A 494 22.34 39.37 46.53
CA GLY A 494 22.09 37.97 46.71
C GLY A 494 20.93 37.45 45.81
N GLN A 495 20.69 36.14 45.86
CA GLN A 495 19.51 35.49 45.23
C GLN A 495 18.73 34.78 46.34
N PHE A 496 17.49 35.07 46.48
CA PHE A 496 16.64 34.45 47.50
C PHE A 496 15.24 34.12 46.93
N GLY A 497 14.81 32.88 47.09
CA GLY A 497 13.44 32.41 46.80
C GLY A 497 13.13 31.21 47.70
N ASP A 498 11.97 31.20 48.34
CA ASP A 498 11.56 30.16 49.24
C ASP A 498 10.07 29.90 49.06
N VAL A 499 9.70 28.66 48.72
CA VAL A 499 8.33 28.26 48.37
C VAL A 499 8.00 26.94 49.05
N PHE A 500 6.80 26.79 49.54
CA PHE A 500 6.21 25.54 49.98
C PHE A 500 5.11 25.15 49.02
N ILE A 501 5.23 24.01 48.38
CA ILE A 501 4.32 23.55 47.31
C ILE A 501 3.79 22.16 47.66
N GLU A 502 2.48 22.01 47.57
CA GLU A 502 1.78 20.76 47.73
C GLU A 502 1.56 20.18 46.33
N PHE A 503 2.04 18.98 46.08
CA PHE A 503 1.87 18.22 44.84
C PHE A 503 0.87 17.10 45.07
N GLU A 504 -0.15 17.00 44.22
CA GLU A 504 -1.16 15.94 44.30
C GLU A 504 -1.50 15.39 42.91
N PRO A 505 -1.86 14.10 42.81
CA PRO A 505 -2.37 13.53 41.54
C PRO A 505 -3.68 14.26 41.16
N TYR A 506 -3.81 14.58 39.88
CA TYR A 506 -4.99 15.26 39.35
C TYR A 506 -5.19 14.83 37.87
N ASP A 507 -6.46 14.73 37.45
CA ASP A 507 -6.76 14.36 36.08
C ASP A 507 -6.63 15.58 35.14
N THR A 508 -5.40 15.74 34.59
CA THR A 508 -5.06 16.86 33.69
C THR A 508 -3.86 16.47 32.81
N GLU A 509 -3.87 16.93 31.55
CA GLU A 509 -2.73 16.76 30.66
C GLU A 509 -1.56 17.72 30.97
N LYS A 510 -1.88 18.89 31.52
CA LYS A 510 -0.90 19.93 31.85
C LYS A 510 -0.86 20.15 33.34
N LEU A 511 0.17 20.82 33.83
CA LEU A 511 0.23 21.25 35.21
C LEU A 511 -1.01 22.08 35.57
N LEU A 512 -1.74 21.71 36.62
CA LEU A 512 -2.73 22.57 37.25
C LEU A 512 -2.07 23.35 38.40
N PHE A 513 -1.76 24.62 38.15
CA PHE A 513 -1.18 25.48 39.20
C PHE A 513 -2.30 26.15 39.99
N ALA A 514 -2.21 26.09 41.31
CA ALA A 514 -3.10 26.76 42.24
C ALA A 514 -2.30 27.50 43.31
N GLU A 515 -2.91 28.54 43.93
CA GLU A 515 -2.30 29.30 45.00
C GLU A 515 -3.24 29.38 46.19
N ARG A 516 -2.66 29.33 47.38
CA ARG A 516 -3.38 29.43 48.68
C ARG A 516 -2.51 30.20 49.68
N ILE A 517 -1.84 31.27 49.23
CA ILE A 517 -0.96 32.09 50.09
C ILE A 517 -1.76 32.92 51.04
N VAL A 518 -1.37 32.93 52.32
CA VAL A 518 -1.96 33.76 53.41
C VAL A 518 -0.93 34.79 53.87
N GLY A 519 -1.36 36.02 54.15
CA GLY A 519 -0.51 37.06 54.69
C GLY A 519 0.58 37.62 53.75
N GLY A 520 0.57 37.30 52.48
CA GLY A 520 1.54 37.82 51.52
C GLY A 520 2.94 37.22 51.65
N ALA A 521 3.05 36.01 52.17
CA ALA A 521 4.33 35.33 52.36
C ALA A 521 5.16 35.21 51.09
N VAL A 522 4.50 35.04 49.93
CA VAL A 522 5.07 35.19 48.61
C VAL A 522 4.31 36.29 47.86
N PRO A 523 4.97 37.34 47.37
CA PRO A 523 4.32 38.39 46.58
C PRO A 523 3.74 37.84 45.27
N LYS A 524 2.52 38.32 44.90
CA LYS A 524 1.77 37.81 43.71
C LYS A 524 2.50 37.94 42.41
N ASN A 525 3.37 38.94 42.25
CA ASN A 525 4.18 39.15 41.07
C ASN A 525 5.18 37.98 40.80
N PHE A 526 5.48 37.14 41.80
CA PHE A 526 6.37 35.97 41.64
C PHE A 526 5.61 34.64 41.33
N PHE A 527 4.27 34.61 41.41
CA PHE A 527 3.49 33.42 41.09
C PHE A 527 3.71 32.92 39.68
N PRO A 528 3.75 33.78 38.63
CA PRO A 528 4.03 33.34 37.28
C PRO A 528 5.45 32.72 37.13
N ALA A 529 6.42 33.19 37.91
CA ALA A 529 7.78 32.65 37.90
C ALA A 529 7.81 31.26 38.56
N VAL A 530 7.06 31.02 39.62
CA VAL A 530 6.89 29.72 40.27
C VAL A 530 6.22 28.75 39.30
N GLU A 531 5.10 29.13 38.69
CA GLU A 531 4.39 28.30 37.70
C GLU A 531 5.26 27.94 36.49
N LYS A 532 5.98 28.93 35.95
CA LYS A 532 6.94 28.70 34.88
C LYS A 532 8.04 27.72 35.25
N GLY A 533 8.58 27.82 36.47
CA GLY A 533 9.59 26.90 36.98
C GLY A 533 9.08 25.48 37.11
N LEU A 534 7.84 25.31 37.56
CA LEU A 534 7.18 24.01 37.62
C LEU A 534 6.90 23.42 36.23
N ASN A 535 6.41 24.20 35.27
CA ASN A 535 6.16 23.75 33.91
C ASN A 535 7.43 23.27 33.22
N GLU A 536 8.54 23.97 33.35
CA GLU A 536 9.85 23.55 32.82
C GLU A 536 10.36 22.22 33.44
N CYS A 537 10.01 21.96 34.70
CA CYS A 537 10.28 20.68 35.34
C CYS A 537 9.36 19.55 34.87
N MET A 538 8.09 19.87 34.64
CA MET A 538 7.12 18.93 34.05
C MET A 538 7.57 18.40 32.68
N GLU A 539 8.17 19.24 31.85
CA GLU A 539 8.69 18.82 30.52
C GLU A 539 9.82 17.78 30.60
N LYS A 540 10.56 17.73 31.70
CA LYS A 540 11.75 16.90 31.84
C LYS A 540 11.57 15.69 32.76
N GLY A 541 10.47 15.65 33.51
CA GLY A 541 10.21 14.60 34.49
C GLY A 541 11.34 14.41 35.51
N ILE A 542 11.35 13.31 36.25
CA ILE A 542 12.38 12.98 37.21
C ILE A 542 12.83 11.52 37.19
N LEU A 543 12.06 10.60 36.58
CA LEU A 543 12.41 9.16 36.55
C LEU A 543 13.32 8.85 35.36
N ALA A 544 12.90 9.18 34.17
CA ALA A 544 13.53 8.81 32.92
C ALA A 544 13.61 9.98 31.91
N GLY A 545 13.22 11.18 32.32
CA GLY A 545 13.27 12.37 31.48
C GLY A 545 12.08 12.54 30.57
N TYR A 546 10.98 11.84 30.81
CA TYR A 546 9.74 11.97 30.03
C TYR A 546 8.83 13.05 30.61
N PRO A 547 8.04 13.77 29.78
CA PRO A 547 7.11 14.79 30.26
C PRO A 547 6.14 14.22 31.29
N MET A 548 5.86 15.01 32.33
CA MET A 548 4.91 14.64 33.39
C MET A 548 3.49 15.12 33.04
N VAL A 549 2.51 14.32 33.45
CA VAL A 549 1.08 14.61 33.34
C VAL A 549 0.39 14.31 34.67
N GLY A 550 -0.82 14.76 34.85
CA GLY A 550 -1.63 14.39 36.01
C GLY A 550 -1.16 14.99 37.33
N VAL A 551 -0.62 16.21 37.32
CA VAL A 551 -0.09 16.87 38.53
C VAL A 551 -0.80 18.20 38.78
N LYS A 552 -1.32 18.36 40.00
CA LYS A 552 -1.71 19.65 40.54
C LYS A 552 -0.68 20.11 41.57
N ALA A 553 -0.22 21.35 41.41
CA ALA A 553 0.74 21.99 42.35
C ALA A 553 0.07 23.20 43.01
N THR A 554 -0.03 23.21 44.32
CA THR A 554 -0.58 24.29 45.09
C THR A 554 0.49 25.00 45.91
N LEU A 555 0.80 26.23 45.53
CA LEU A 555 1.68 27.11 46.33
C LEU A 555 0.92 27.60 47.55
N TYR A 556 1.32 27.19 48.77
CA TYR A 556 0.56 27.52 49.97
C TYR A 556 1.32 28.36 50.98
N ASP A 557 2.68 28.40 50.93
CA ASP A 557 3.50 29.21 51.83
C ASP A 557 4.86 29.54 51.20
N GLY A 558 5.63 30.41 51.81
CA GLY A 558 6.96 30.79 51.37
C GLY A 558 7.56 31.94 52.14
N SER A 559 8.67 32.47 51.66
CA SER A 559 9.24 33.70 52.15
C SER A 559 9.99 34.44 51.03
N TYR A 560 10.14 35.74 51.19
CA TYR A 560 10.86 36.59 50.25
C TYR A 560 11.81 37.54 50.97
N HIS A 561 12.85 37.99 50.28
CA HIS A 561 13.75 39.03 50.76
C HIS A 561 13.57 40.29 49.90
N PRO A 562 13.33 41.49 50.52
CA PRO A 562 13.01 42.71 49.79
C PRO A 562 14.00 43.11 48.71
N VAL A 563 15.25 42.74 48.84
CA VAL A 563 16.35 43.12 47.93
C VAL A 563 16.85 41.96 47.04
N ASP A 564 16.93 40.71 47.61
CA ASP A 564 17.57 39.57 46.95
C ASP A 564 16.54 38.65 46.22
N SER A 565 15.25 38.93 46.37
CA SER A 565 14.22 38.13 45.68
C SER A 565 14.03 38.62 44.26
N SER A 566 13.98 37.66 43.32
CA SER A 566 13.74 37.90 41.90
C SER A 566 12.88 36.75 41.29
N GLU A 567 12.32 36.97 40.11
CA GLU A 567 11.61 35.93 39.35
C GLU A 567 12.49 34.68 39.14
N MET A 568 13.76 34.88 38.83
CA MET A 568 14.71 33.76 38.64
C MET A 568 14.90 32.99 39.95
N SER A 569 14.98 33.65 41.12
CA SER A 569 15.16 32.99 42.41
C SER A 569 13.94 32.14 42.77
N PHE A 570 12.72 32.64 42.50
CA PHE A 570 11.47 31.88 42.75
C PHE A 570 11.30 30.74 41.74
N LYS A 571 11.68 30.93 40.48
CA LYS A 571 11.74 29.85 39.47
C LYS A 571 12.67 28.73 39.93
N MET A 572 13.86 29.05 40.43
CA MET A 572 14.80 28.06 40.97
C MET A 572 14.27 27.37 42.22
N ALA A 573 13.65 28.12 43.14
CA ALA A 573 13.01 27.58 44.34
C ALA A 573 11.91 26.57 43.95
N ALA A 574 11.04 26.92 42.98
CA ALA A 574 10.00 26.03 42.47
C ALA A 574 10.61 24.73 41.89
N SER A 575 11.70 24.83 41.14
CA SER A 575 12.41 23.66 40.61
C SER A 575 12.99 22.74 41.69
N ILE A 576 13.47 23.31 42.80
CA ILE A 576 13.96 22.55 43.95
C ILE A 576 12.79 21.85 44.64
N ALA A 577 11.68 22.57 44.93
CA ALA A 577 10.48 22.00 45.53
C ALA A 577 9.90 20.86 44.67
N PHE A 578 9.88 21.05 43.33
CA PHE A 578 9.42 20.01 42.42
C PHE A 578 10.25 18.73 42.49
N LYS A 579 11.56 18.84 42.38
CA LYS A 579 12.47 17.68 42.43
C LYS A 579 12.35 16.88 43.71
N GLU A 580 12.28 17.57 44.85
CA GLU A 580 12.14 16.91 46.16
C GLU A 580 10.71 16.36 46.36
N GLY A 581 9.69 17.16 46.05
CA GLY A 581 8.29 16.77 46.23
C GLY A 581 7.88 15.61 45.33
N VAL A 582 8.16 15.73 44.05
CA VAL A 582 7.78 14.69 43.07
C VAL A 582 8.55 13.38 43.34
N ALA A 583 9.83 13.42 43.77
CA ALA A 583 10.57 12.21 44.14
C ALA A 583 9.92 11.44 45.29
N ASN A 584 9.33 12.16 46.25
CA ASN A 584 8.64 11.58 47.39
C ASN A 584 7.16 11.23 47.13
N ALA A 585 6.59 11.73 46.01
CA ALA A 585 5.21 11.51 45.63
C ALA A 585 4.93 10.17 44.92
N ALA A 586 5.87 9.21 45.04
CA ALA A 586 5.84 7.90 44.38
C ALA A 586 5.58 8.03 42.86
N PRO A 587 6.53 8.63 42.15
CA PRO A 587 6.39 8.82 40.69
C PRO A 587 6.39 7.47 39.97
N VAL A 588 5.59 7.37 38.89
CA VAL A 588 5.46 6.18 38.05
C VAL A 588 5.53 6.56 36.57
N LEU A 589 5.98 5.57 35.77
CA LEU A 589 6.01 5.70 34.33
C LEU A 589 4.67 5.28 33.73
N LEU A 590 4.20 6.02 32.72
CA LEU A 590 3.02 5.73 31.94
C LEU A 590 3.42 5.39 30.50
N GLU A 591 2.78 4.38 29.91
CA GLU A 591 2.92 4.02 28.51
C GLU A 591 1.65 4.32 27.72
N PRO A 592 1.75 4.72 26.45
CA PRO A 592 0.60 4.89 25.60
C PRO A 592 -0.02 3.54 25.25
N ILE A 593 -1.33 3.44 25.41
CA ILE A 593 -2.13 2.30 24.96
C ILE A 593 -2.81 2.70 23.66
N VAL A 594 -2.77 1.81 22.68
CA VAL A 594 -3.46 1.98 21.41
C VAL A 594 -4.63 1.03 21.29
N THR A 595 -5.72 1.51 20.69
CA THR A 595 -6.81 0.66 20.22
C THR A 595 -6.39 0.05 18.90
N LEU A 596 -6.19 -1.25 18.88
CA LEU A 596 -5.91 -2.07 17.71
C LEU A 596 -7.23 -2.57 17.11
N ARG A 597 -7.43 -2.35 15.80
CA ARG A 597 -8.48 -2.98 14.99
C ARG A 597 -7.81 -3.88 13.97
N ALA A 598 -7.95 -5.19 14.12
CA ALA A 598 -7.31 -6.18 13.27
C ALA A 598 -8.37 -6.96 12.49
N THR A 599 -8.30 -6.93 11.17
CA THR A 599 -9.18 -7.69 10.27
C THR A 599 -8.46 -8.93 9.79
N VAL A 600 -9.00 -10.09 10.07
CA VAL A 600 -8.38 -11.41 9.81
C VAL A 600 -9.42 -12.43 9.35
N ASN A 601 -8.98 -13.49 8.68
CA ASN A 601 -9.84 -14.63 8.39
C ASN A 601 -10.12 -15.45 9.66
N ASP A 602 -11.23 -16.18 9.69
CA ASP A 602 -11.64 -17.02 10.82
C ASP A 602 -10.55 -17.99 11.26
N ASP A 603 -9.82 -18.59 10.31
CA ASP A 603 -8.75 -19.56 10.56
C ASP A 603 -7.54 -18.96 11.30
N ALA A 604 -7.28 -17.68 11.14
CA ALA A 604 -6.16 -16.98 11.79
C ALA A 604 -6.55 -16.27 13.10
N MET A 605 -7.84 -16.18 13.42
CA MET A 605 -8.37 -15.42 14.56
C MET A 605 -7.74 -15.85 15.89
N GLY A 606 -7.67 -17.15 16.17
CA GLY A 606 -7.13 -17.69 17.41
C GLY A 606 -5.65 -17.35 17.62
N ASP A 607 -4.86 -17.45 16.57
CA ASP A 607 -3.42 -17.15 16.62
C ASP A 607 -3.15 -15.66 16.80
N ILE A 608 -3.95 -14.79 16.19
CA ILE A 608 -3.86 -13.34 16.36
C ILE A 608 -4.24 -12.93 17.79
N ILE A 609 -5.32 -13.51 18.35
CA ILE A 609 -5.68 -13.29 19.77
C ILE A 609 -4.54 -13.74 20.69
N GLY A 610 -3.93 -14.89 20.40
CA GLY A 610 -2.76 -15.38 21.12
C GLY A 610 -1.56 -14.43 21.04
N ASP A 611 -1.30 -13.83 19.88
CA ASP A 611 -0.24 -12.84 19.69
C ASP A 611 -0.53 -11.51 20.42
N ILE A 612 -1.77 -11.03 20.38
CA ILE A 612 -2.22 -9.85 21.13
C ILE A 612 -2.00 -10.06 22.65
N ASN A 613 -2.40 -11.21 23.18
CA ASN A 613 -2.21 -11.53 24.60
C ASN A 613 -0.73 -11.60 25.00
N ARG A 614 0.13 -12.16 24.16
CA ARG A 614 1.60 -12.16 24.39
C ARG A 614 2.19 -10.76 24.43
N ARG A 615 1.58 -9.80 23.74
CA ARG A 615 1.95 -8.38 23.72
C ARG A 615 1.27 -7.56 24.81
N ARG A 616 0.83 -8.20 25.87
CA ARG A 616 0.12 -7.54 26.99
C ARG A 616 -1.19 -6.87 26.56
N GLY A 617 -1.70 -7.24 25.39
CA GLY A 617 -2.94 -6.69 24.88
C GLY A 617 -4.17 -7.31 25.54
N ARG A 618 -5.28 -6.57 25.51
CA ARG A 618 -6.58 -6.99 26.01
C ARG A 618 -7.61 -6.91 24.87
N VAL A 619 -8.17 -8.04 24.49
CA VAL A 619 -9.24 -8.08 23.50
C VAL A 619 -10.52 -7.50 24.11
N LEU A 620 -11.13 -6.54 23.43
CA LEU A 620 -12.37 -5.85 23.82
C LEU A 620 -13.59 -6.43 23.12
N GLY A 621 -13.45 -6.90 21.91
CA GLY A 621 -14.54 -7.43 21.10
C GLY A 621 -14.08 -8.10 19.82
N MET A 622 -15.01 -8.85 19.22
CA MET A 622 -14.83 -9.51 17.93
C MET A 622 -16.13 -9.37 17.16
N ASN A 623 -16.05 -8.89 15.94
CA ASN A 623 -17.19 -8.62 15.08
C ASN A 623 -17.03 -9.37 13.75
N PRO A 624 -17.96 -10.24 13.36
CA PRO A 624 -17.95 -10.82 12.03
C PRO A 624 -18.28 -9.73 11.00
N THR A 625 -17.45 -9.62 9.96
CA THR A 625 -17.64 -8.65 8.86
C THR A 625 -18.19 -9.28 7.58
N GLY A 626 -18.49 -10.60 7.61
CA GLY A 626 -18.94 -11.39 6.47
C GLY A 626 -17.79 -12.14 5.78
N ASP A 627 -18.12 -13.06 4.88
CA ASP A 627 -17.17 -13.83 4.05
C ASP A 627 -16.05 -14.56 4.82
N GLY A 628 -16.31 -14.99 6.07
CA GLY A 628 -15.29 -15.64 6.90
C GLY A 628 -14.21 -14.70 7.38
N ILE A 629 -14.53 -13.41 7.54
CA ILE A 629 -13.61 -12.36 8.02
C ILE A 629 -14.12 -11.84 9.37
N GLN A 630 -13.19 -11.67 10.32
CA GLN A 630 -13.43 -11.15 11.67
C GLN A 630 -12.68 -9.84 11.88
N GLU A 631 -13.30 -8.88 12.53
CA GLU A 631 -12.63 -7.71 13.11
C GLU A 631 -12.39 -7.98 14.59
N ILE A 632 -11.13 -7.98 15.01
CA ILE A 632 -10.71 -8.07 16.41
C ILE A 632 -10.40 -6.66 16.90
N ILE A 633 -11.05 -6.24 17.97
CA ILE A 633 -10.79 -4.96 18.63
C ILE A 633 -10.06 -5.25 19.94
N ALA A 634 -8.90 -4.64 20.14
CA ALA A 634 -8.09 -4.85 21.33
C ALA A 634 -7.38 -3.56 21.75
N GLU A 635 -7.01 -3.49 23.02
CA GLU A 635 -6.09 -2.47 23.53
C GLU A 635 -4.73 -3.09 23.75
N VAL A 636 -3.67 -2.45 23.26
CA VAL A 636 -2.31 -2.97 23.33
C VAL A 636 -1.35 -1.82 23.64
N PRO A 637 -0.34 -2.01 24.49
CA PRO A 637 0.71 -1.03 24.68
C PRO A 637 1.45 -0.72 23.37
N GLU A 638 1.63 0.54 23.02
CA GLU A 638 2.30 0.94 21.76
C GLU A 638 3.72 0.36 21.66
N ALA A 639 4.42 0.22 22.79
CA ALA A 639 5.74 -0.39 22.87
C ALA A 639 5.80 -1.81 22.28
N GLU A 640 4.70 -2.56 22.35
CA GLU A 640 4.61 -3.95 21.86
C GLU A 640 4.21 -4.04 20.37
N MET A 641 3.88 -2.90 19.73
CA MET A 641 3.37 -2.88 18.37
C MET A 641 4.47 -2.86 17.30
N SER A 642 5.73 -2.60 17.64
CA SER A 642 6.83 -2.43 16.68
C SER A 642 7.02 -3.62 15.73
N THR A 643 6.78 -4.85 16.18
CA THR A 643 6.90 -6.08 15.39
C THR A 643 5.56 -6.69 15.00
N PHE A 644 4.43 -6.07 15.39
CA PHE A 644 3.11 -6.64 15.15
C PHE A 644 2.77 -6.77 13.67
N SER A 645 3.18 -5.82 12.83
CA SER A 645 2.98 -5.87 11.37
C SER A 645 3.60 -7.14 10.76
N THR A 646 4.82 -7.50 11.19
CA THR A 646 5.52 -8.71 10.72
C THR A 646 4.82 -9.98 11.22
N SER A 647 4.47 -10.05 12.51
CA SER A 647 3.73 -11.20 13.08
C SER A 647 2.38 -11.40 12.42
N MET A 648 1.62 -10.32 12.22
CA MET A 648 0.33 -10.32 11.54
C MET A 648 0.43 -10.96 10.14
N ARG A 649 1.44 -10.57 9.35
CA ARG A 649 1.68 -11.13 8.03
C ARG A 649 2.03 -12.60 8.06
N GLN A 650 2.85 -13.02 9.00
CA GLN A 650 3.24 -14.42 9.15
C GLN A 650 2.04 -15.29 9.52
N ILE A 651 1.29 -14.90 10.53
CA ILE A 651 0.12 -15.63 11.02
C ILE A 651 -0.98 -15.71 9.95
N THR A 652 -1.32 -14.58 9.34
CA THR A 652 -2.41 -14.52 8.35
C THR A 652 -1.97 -14.84 6.92
N GLN A 653 -0.70 -15.20 6.71
CA GLN A 653 -0.10 -15.36 5.37
C GLN A 653 -0.30 -14.12 4.49
N GLY A 654 -0.35 -12.94 5.11
CA GLY A 654 -0.57 -11.67 4.42
C GLY A 654 -2.04 -11.33 4.12
N ARG A 655 -3.02 -12.13 4.58
CA ARG A 655 -4.46 -11.82 4.40
C ARG A 655 -4.93 -10.72 5.34
N GLY A 656 -4.38 -10.66 6.56
CA GLY A 656 -4.80 -9.71 7.58
C GLY A 656 -4.34 -8.28 7.34
N SER A 657 -5.07 -7.34 7.92
CA SER A 657 -4.72 -5.92 8.00
C SER A 657 -5.09 -5.37 9.37
N PHE A 658 -4.47 -4.25 9.77
CA PHE A 658 -4.80 -3.60 11.02
C PHE A 658 -4.60 -2.10 10.99
N THR A 659 -5.28 -1.42 11.91
CA THR A 659 -5.09 -0.01 12.23
C THR A 659 -4.90 0.16 13.73
N THR A 660 -4.24 1.25 14.13
CA THR A 660 -4.05 1.61 15.53
C THR A 660 -4.40 3.07 15.75
N GLU A 661 -5.09 3.34 16.85
CA GLU A 661 -5.42 4.69 17.31
C GLU A 661 -5.00 4.84 18.76
N PHE A 662 -4.49 6.02 19.15
CA PHE A 662 -4.20 6.30 20.55
C PHE A 662 -5.48 6.23 21.39
N ALA A 663 -5.45 5.50 22.50
CA ALA A 663 -6.57 5.38 23.41
C ALA A 663 -6.36 6.21 24.70
N ARG A 664 -5.30 5.93 25.44
CA ARG A 664 -4.98 6.59 26.72
C ARG A 664 -3.56 6.23 27.18
N TYR A 665 -3.16 6.82 28.30
CA TYR A 665 -1.96 6.40 29.04
C TYR A 665 -2.34 5.45 30.18
N GLU A 666 -1.53 4.40 30.41
CA GLU A 666 -1.65 3.49 31.55
C GLU A 666 -0.30 3.30 32.24
N ARG A 667 -0.34 2.92 33.52
CA ARG A 667 0.89 2.65 34.30
C ARG A 667 1.65 1.48 33.72
N VAL A 668 2.95 1.69 33.50
CA VAL A 668 3.87 0.63 33.07
C VAL A 668 4.09 -0.37 34.20
N PRO A 669 4.06 -1.70 33.97
CA PRO A 669 4.46 -2.71 34.97
C PRO A 669 5.87 -2.47 35.48
N GLU A 670 6.09 -2.64 36.77
CA GLU A 670 7.33 -2.26 37.50
C GLU A 670 8.61 -2.79 36.83
N HIS A 671 8.61 -4.06 36.43
CA HIS A 671 9.77 -4.69 35.80
C HIS A 671 10.14 -4.10 34.45
N ILE A 672 9.14 -3.59 33.69
CA ILE A 672 9.33 -2.90 32.40
C ILE A 672 9.75 -1.46 32.66
N ALA A 673 9.09 -0.78 33.61
CA ALA A 673 9.42 0.59 33.99
C ALA A 673 10.91 0.71 34.38
N GLN A 674 11.41 -0.21 35.16
CA GLN A 674 12.83 -0.21 35.56
C GLN A 674 13.77 -0.35 34.36
N LYS A 675 13.41 -1.20 33.38
CA LYS A 675 14.20 -1.34 32.16
C LYS A 675 14.24 -0.04 31.36
N VAL A 676 13.08 0.59 31.16
CA VAL A 676 12.97 1.86 30.42
C VAL A 676 13.76 2.97 31.13
N ILE A 677 13.69 3.04 32.46
CA ILE A 677 14.42 4.03 33.27
C ILE A 677 15.93 3.83 33.10
N ASN A 678 16.41 2.59 33.16
CA ASN A 678 17.86 2.30 33.02
C ASN A 678 18.34 2.64 31.62
N GLU A 679 17.59 2.25 30.57
CA GLU A 679 17.91 2.59 29.17
C GLU A 679 17.96 4.12 28.95
N SER A 680 17.07 4.89 29.58
CA SER A 680 17.07 6.36 29.45
C SER A 680 18.26 7.02 30.13
N LYS A 681 18.83 6.41 31.17
CA LYS A 681 20.02 6.89 31.90
C LYS A 681 21.32 6.45 31.25
N GLY A 682 21.28 5.58 30.24
CA GLY A 682 22.46 5.04 29.54
C GLY A 682 23.18 3.95 30.35
N GLU A 683 22.46 3.28 31.24
CA GLU A 683 22.95 2.16 32.10
C GLU A 683 22.54 0.80 31.51
#